data_612eb8fdba13ef88d285753be4443180
#
_entry.id   612eb8fdba13ef88d285753be4443180
#
_cell.length_a   1.000
_cell.length_b   1.000
_cell.length_c   1.000
_cell.angle_alpha   90.00
_cell.angle_beta   90.00
_cell.angle_gamma   90.00
#
_symmetry.space_group_name_H-M   'P 1'
#
loop_
_entity.id
_entity.type
_entity.pdbx_description
1 polymer ?
#
loop_
_entity_poly.entity_id
_entity_poly.type
_entity_poly.pdbx_seq_one_letter_code
_entity_poly.pdbx_strand_id
1 'polypeptide(L)'
;MNLDWLTWQHSPWGKATPAQWRYALRNGIAMSLALTVAYVLELDEPYWAMTSAAVVSFPTVGGVISKSLGRIAGSLLGASASLIIAGHTLNDPWLFVWAMALWLALCTWVSGYFHNNAAYAFQLAGYTAAIIAFPLVNTIETTELWNIAQSRVCEVIVGILCGGLMMMVMPGPPDSVTFLGALRKMQGRLLEHANLLWKPQTTDAIRTAHEGVITQVLTLNLLRIQAFWSHYRIRQQNQLLNYLLHQQLRLTSYISGLRRLLLNWPQPPDTLWAGLDTLLAELGHPKPCPLRVARVLATLAPPEDGDFRHLAFWLRLRDFCRVWMNCQRWIARLDVPAGDTSFSVPVAPPLARHTDNAEALWSALRTFCVITLIGAWTINTRWDAGSGALTLAAISCVLYSASPSPHNSLNLLLRTLLLLTLFSFVVKFGLMVQVTDLWQFLLFLFPLLTTMQLMKLQQPRFAGLWGQLIVFMGSFISVTNPPVYDLADFLNDNLAKICGVACCWVAFAVLRPGSDRRKGLRHIRALRRGFIDQLSRAPQRGEAAFESLVYHHISQLSSSKDDATRRWLLRWGVVLLNCSHVVWQLREWETRADPLSQVRDICIETLRDVMSVKGVRQRPLAAALGELERISLTLAHHHQPDARRLAGIIWRLWCSLSQLEQASPSPQEDNARGTVK
;
A
#
# COMPACT_ATOMS: atom_id res chain seq x y z
N MET A 1 24.31 5.97 -33.27
CA MET A 1 24.21 5.38 -31.90
C MET A 1 25.08 6.23 -31.00
N ASN A 2 24.52 7.19 -30.29
CA ASN A 2 25.28 8.09 -29.41
C ASN A 2 25.88 7.31 -28.26
N LEU A 3 27.19 7.25 -28.19
CA LEU A 3 27.98 6.58 -27.16
C LEU A 3 28.12 7.40 -25.86
N ASP A 4 27.26 8.41 -25.67
CA ASP A 4 27.28 9.32 -24.49
C ASP A 4 27.08 8.62 -23.15
N TRP A 5 26.58 7.38 -23.16
CA TRP A 5 26.46 6.56 -21.95
C TRP A 5 27.81 6.00 -21.44
N LEU A 6 28.86 6.03 -22.26
CA LEU A 6 30.22 5.60 -21.87
C LEU A 6 30.98 6.67 -21.08
N THR A 7 30.52 7.92 -21.09
CA THR A 7 31.13 8.95 -20.24
C THR A 7 30.72 8.73 -18.79
N TRP A 8 31.69 8.77 -17.84
CA TRP A 8 31.45 8.58 -16.41
C TRP A 8 30.25 9.38 -15.88
N GLN A 9 30.09 10.62 -16.33
CA GLN A 9 29.01 11.53 -15.92
C GLN A 9 27.59 11.07 -16.36
N HIS A 10 27.49 10.28 -17.43
CA HIS A 10 26.23 9.73 -17.94
C HIS A 10 25.99 8.29 -17.49
N SER A 11 27.02 7.65 -16.91
CA SER A 11 26.93 6.32 -16.35
C SER A 11 26.02 6.29 -15.08
N PRO A 12 25.41 5.17 -14.72
CA PRO A 12 24.68 5.01 -13.48
C PRO A 12 25.53 5.34 -12.24
N TRP A 13 26.81 5.11 -12.33
CA TRP A 13 27.75 5.38 -11.23
C TRP A 13 27.99 6.88 -11.03
N GLY A 14 28.18 7.65 -12.11
CA GLY A 14 28.40 9.10 -12.04
C GLY A 14 27.16 9.91 -11.66
N LYS A 15 25.96 9.42 -11.98
CA LYS A 15 24.68 10.06 -11.62
C LYS A 15 24.22 9.78 -10.20
N ALA A 16 24.85 8.84 -9.50
CA ALA A 16 24.43 8.42 -8.18
C ALA A 16 24.75 9.47 -7.12
N THR A 17 23.77 9.82 -6.30
CA THR A 17 23.98 10.68 -5.14
C THR A 17 24.80 9.96 -4.04
N PRO A 18 25.51 10.67 -3.16
CA PRO A 18 26.25 10.05 -2.05
C PRO A 18 25.37 9.14 -1.16
N ALA A 19 24.10 9.48 -0.99
CA ALA A 19 23.16 8.66 -0.23
C ALA A 19 22.82 7.35 -0.96
N GLN A 20 22.69 7.38 -2.30
CA GLN A 20 22.45 6.18 -3.12
C GLN A 20 23.68 5.28 -3.10
N TRP A 21 24.88 5.84 -3.23
CA TRP A 21 26.13 5.11 -3.10
C TRP A 21 26.27 4.41 -1.75
N ARG A 22 26.04 5.15 -0.66
CA ARG A 22 26.08 4.58 0.71
C ARG A 22 25.12 3.40 0.84
N TYR A 23 23.90 3.53 0.35
CA TYR A 23 22.91 2.45 0.38
C TYR A 23 23.37 1.24 -0.44
N ALA A 24 23.85 1.45 -1.66
CA ALA A 24 24.26 0.37 -2.57
C ALA A 24 25.49 -0.39 -2.04
N LEU A 25 26.53 0.36 -1.58
CA LEU A 25 27.75 -0.21 -1.00
C LEU A 25 27.42 -1.01 0.28
N ARG A 26 26.65 -0.42 1.19
CA ARG A 26 26.23 -1.11 2.41
C ARG A 26 25.56 -2.44 2.11
N ASN A 27 24.63 -2.47 1.16
CA ASN A 27 23.89 -3.68 0.82
C ASN A 27 24.76 -4.66 0.04
N GLY A 28 25.60 -4.20 -0.86
CA GLY A 28 26.58 -5.04 -1.56
C GLY A 28 27.54 -5.75 -0.58
N ILE A 29 28.10 -4.98 0.39
CA ILE A 29 28.96 -5.55 1.43
C ILE A 29 28.17 -6.52 2.31
N ALA A 30 26.95 -6.17 2.75
CA ALA A 30 26.12 -7.06 3.57
C ALA A 30 25.84 -8.40 2.90
N MET A 31 25.52 -8.39 1.60
CA MET A 31 25.24 -9.58 0.82
C MET A 31 26.51 -10.44 0.62
N SER A 32 27.63 -9.81 0.29
CA SER A 32 28.92 -10.49 0.13
C SER A 32 29.40 -11.08 1.45
N LEU A 33 29.27 -10.33 2.55
CA LEU A 33 29.63 -10.80 3.90
C LEU A 33 28.75 -11.99 4.32
N ALA A 34 27.44 -11.92 4.08
CA ALA A 34 26.51 -13.01 4.40
C ALA A 34 26.86 -14.29 3.63
N LEU A 35 27.21 -14.15 2.36
CA LEU A 35 27.66 -15.27 1.54
C LEU A 35 28.95 -15.87 2.08
N THR A 36 29.95 -15.02 2.42
CA THR A 36 31.24 -15.45 2.99
C THR A 36 31.06 -16.20 4.30
N VAL A 37 30.26 -15.64 5.22
CA VAL A 37 30.01 -16.26 6.52
C VAL A 37 29.30 -17.62 6.35
N ALA A 38 28.33 -17.70 5.43
CA ALA A 38 27.66 -18.97 5.13
C ALA A 38 28.60 -20.04 4.56
N TYR A 39 29.57 -19.66 3.71
CA TYR A 39 30.59 -20.55 3.23
C TYR A 39 31.55 -21.03 4.35
N VAL A 40 31.97 -20.11 5.23
CA VAL A 40 32.86 -20.46 6.36
C VAL A 40 32.14 -21.35 7.38
N LEU A 41 30.82 -21.22 7.51
CA LEU A 41 30.00 -22.10 8.35
C LEU A 41 29.61 -23.44 7.65
N GLU A 42 30.11 -23.66 6.44
CA GLU A 42 29.82 -24.85 5.63
C GLU A 42 28.31 -25.14 5.45
N LEU A 43 27.50 -24.09 5.27
CA LEU A 43 26.06 -24.22 5.02
C LEU A 43 25.83 -24.72 3.60
N ASP A 44 24.83 -25.59 3.39
CA ASP A 44 24.57 -26.29 2.13
C ASP A 44 24.27 -25.35 0.96
N GLU A 45 23.46 -24.31 1.19
CA GLU A 45 23.01 -23.38 0.16
C GLU A 45 23.31 -21.88 0.56
N PRO A 46 24.62 -21.49 0.54
CA PRO A 46 25.09 -20.18 1.06
C PRO A 46 24.39 -18.96 0.43
N TYR A 47 23.87 -19.10 -0.80
CA TYR A 47 23.16 -18.02 -1.51
C TYR A 47 21.87 -17.59 -0.81
N TRP A 48 21.29 -18.40 0.06
CA TRP A 48 20.12 -17.97 0.83
C TRP A 48 20.47 -16.98 1.94
N ALA A 49 21.66 -17.04 2.51
CA ALA A 49 22.14 -16.02 3.42
C ALA A 49 22.30 -14.69 2.70
N MET A 50 22.88 -14.69 1.50
CA MET A 50 22.97 -13.52 0.62
C MET A 50 21.57 -12.96 0.27
N THR A 51 20.65 -13.84 -0.14
CA THR A 51 19.27 -13.48 -0.45
C THR A 51 18.56 -12.89 0.78
N SER A 52 18.82 -13.43 1.97
CA SER A 52 18.25 -12.94 3.22
C SER A 52 18.75 -11.54 3.55
N ALA A 53 20.05 -11.27 3.38
CA ALA A 53 20.61 -9.93 3.53
C ALA A 53 19.98 -8.95 2.52
N ALA A 54 19.79 -9.36 1.26
CA ALA A 54 19.14 -8.55 0.21
C ALA A 54 17.70 -8.18 0.56
N VAL A 55 16.93 -9.15 1.03
CA VAL A 55 15.50 -8.97 1.35
C VAL A 55 15.28 -8.09 2.58
N VAL A 56 16.17 -8.18 3.59
CA VAL A 56 16.11 -7.35 4.81
C VAL A 56 16.61 -5.93 4.58
N SER A 57 17.26 -5.68 3.46
CA SER A 57 17.85 -4.40 3.07
C SER A 57 16.80 -3.29 2.95
N PHE A 58 16.81 -2.33 3.88
CA PHE A 58 15.96 -1.13 3.87
C PHE A 58 16.80 0.13 4.02
N PRO A 59 16.34 1.29 3.54
CA PRO A 59 17.01 2.57 3.77
C PRO A 59 17.08 2.94 5.25
N THR A 60 16.14 2.47 6.06
CA THR A 60 15.87 2.88 7.44
C THR A 60 16.11 1.73 8.42
N VAL A 61 16.60 2.05 9.62
CA VAL A 61 16.90 1.06 10.69
C VAL A 61 15.64 0.33 11.13
N GLY A 62 14.54 1.07 11.32
CA GLY A 62 13.27 0.47 11.75
C GLY A 62 12.66 -0.44 10.70
N GLY A 63 12.87 -0.14 9.41
CA GLY A 63 12.48 -1.02 8.32
C GLY A 63 13.25 -2.35 8.37
N VAL A 64 14.55 -2.31 8.63
CA VAL A 64 15.41 -3.51 8.80
C VAL A 64 14.93 -4.33 10.00
N ILE A 65 14.79 -3.72 11.19
CA ILE A 65 14.37 -4.43 12.41
C ILE A 65 13.02 -5.09 12.24
N SER A 66 12.04 -4.32 11.78
CA SER A 66 10.67 -4.80 11.63
C SER A 66 10.55 -5.95 10.64
N LYS A 67 11.30 -5.91 9.53
CA LYS A 67 11.30 -6.98 8.53
C LYS A 67 12.10 -8.19 9.00
N SER A 68 13.20 -7.98 9.72
CA SER A 68 14.00 -9.04 10.32
C SER A 68 13.20 -9.88 11.30
N LEU A 69 12.44 -9.23 12.21
CA LEU A 69 11.57 -9.92 13.16
C LEU A 69 10.50 -10.76 12.43
N GLY A 70 9.85 -10.19 11.40
CA GLY A 70 8.90 -10.94 10.60
C GLY A 70 9.56 -12.13 9.87
N ARG A 71 10.82 -11.96 9.43
CA ARG A 71 11.57 -13.01 8.76
C ARG A 71 11.97 -14.15 9.70
N ILE A 72 12.47 -13.84 10.89
CA ILE A 72 12.80 -14.84 11.91
C ILE A 72 11.54 -15.63 12.30
N ALA A 73 10.46 -14.93 12.67
CA ALA A 73 9.22 -15.58 13.07
C ALA A 73 8.62 -16.46 11.96
N GLY A 74 8.59 -15.96 10.73
CA GLY A 74 8.09 -16.73 9.58
C GLY A 74 8.95 -17.94 9.23
N SER A 75 10.29 -17.80 9.30
CA SER A 75 11.19 -18.93 9.03
C SER A 75 11.09 -20.01 10.10
N LEU A 76 11.02 -19.66 11.37
CA LEU A 76 10.84 -20.63 12.45
C LEU A 76 9.49 -21.35 12.35
N LEU A 77 8.42 -20.61 12.08
CA LEU A 77 7.08 -21.20 11.90
C LEU A 77 7.04 -22.13 10.67
N GLY A 78 7.67 -21.71 9.57
CA GLY A 78 7.75 -22.53 8.36
C GLY A 78 8.59 -23.77 8.52
N ALA A 79 9.76 -23.67 9.18
CA ALA A 79 10.62 -24.82 9.48
C ALA A 79 9.90 -25.82 10.41
N SER A 80 9.25 -25.34 11.46
CA SER A 80 8.47 -26.22 12.36
C SER A 80 7.32 -26.92 11.61
N ALA A 81 6.61 -26.20 10.75
CA ALA A 81 5.53 -26.78 9.94
C ALA A 81 6.06 -27.81 8.94
N SER A 82 7.20 -27.57 8.29
CA SER A 82 7.81 -28.54 7.36
C SER A 82 8.21 -29.83 8.06
N LEU A 83 8.81 -29.73 9.26
CA LEU A 83 9.19 -30.89 10.06
C LEU A 83 7.97 -31.72 10.48
N ILE A 84 6.89 -31.06 10.91
CA ILE A 84 5.66 -31.75 11.30
C ILE A 84 4.99 -32.40 10.10
N ILE A 85 4.79 -31.66 9.00
CA ILE A 85 4.08 -32.18 7.82
C ILE A 85 4.89 -33.27 7.15
N ALA A 86 6.15 -33.03 6.80
CA ALA A 86 6.97 -34.00 6.12
C ALA A 86 7.27 -35.22 7.01
N GLY A 87 7.54 -35.01 8.31
CA GLY A 87 7.76 -36.11 9.26
C GLY A 87 6.61 -37.12 9.37
N HIS A 88 5.35 -36.67 9.10
CA HIS A 88 4.19 -37.57 9.16
C HIS A 88 3.70 -38.05 7.79
N THR A 89 4.02 -37.34 6.70
CA THR A 89 3.40 -37.59 5.38
C THR A 89 4.38 -37.99 4.29
N LEU A 90 5.69 -37.93 4.51
CA LEU A 90 6.70 -38.14 3.48
C LEU A 90 6.64 -39.57 2.87
N ASN A 91 6.13 -40.55 3.63
CA ASN A 91 5.93 -41.93 3.16
C ASN A 91 4.88 -42.09 2.04
N ASP A 92 3.94 -41.12 1.94
CA ASP A 92 2.95 -41.06 0.86
C ASP A 92 3.08 -39.73 0.11
N PRO A 93 3.66 -39.72 -1.10
CA PRO A 93 3.89 -38.50 -1.87
C PRO A 93 2.63 -37.71 -2.16
N TRP A 94 1.47 -38.39 -2.33
CA TRP A 94 0.20 -37.69 -2.56
C TRP A 94 -0.31 -36.97 -1.31
N LEU A 95 -0.27 -37.67 -0.17
CA LEU A 95 -0.67 -37.06 1.11
C LEU A 95 0.27 -35.92 1.46
N PHE A 96 1.57 -36.07 1.21
CA PHE A 96 2.57 -35.03 1.43
C PHE A 96 2.27 -33.77 0.61
N VAL A 97 2.08 -33.91 -0.71
CA VAL A 97 1.77 -32.77 -1.58
C VAL A 97 0.44 -32.08 -1.17
N TRP A 98 -0.57 -32.86 -0.80
CA TRP A 98 -1.86 -32.28 -0.36
C TRP A 98 -1.74 -31.56 0.97
N ALA A 99 -1.01 -32.10 1.94
CA ALA A 99 -0.78 -31.45 3.23
C ALA A 99 0.02 -30.15 3.08
N MET A 100 1.06 -30.17 2.23
CA MET A 100 1.83 -28.96 1.89
C MET A 100 0.98 -27.92 1.13
N ALA A 101 0.16 -28.35 0.18
CA ALA A 101 -0.75 -27.46 -0.55
C ALA A 101 -1.75 -26.80 0.41
N LEU A 102 -2.29 -27.55 1.37
CA LEU A 102 -3.20 -27.03 2.41
C LEU A 102 -2.49 -26.02 3.32
N TRP A 103 -1.27 -26.30 3.77
CA TRP A 103 -0.47 -25.37 4.56
C TRP A 103 -0.19 -24.06 3.83
N LEU A 104 0.22 -24.15 2.56
CA LEU A 104 0.47 -22.99 1.70
C LEU A 104 -0.82 -22.17 1.46
N ALA A 105 -1.94 -22.85 1.25
CA ALA A 105 -3.24 -22.20 1.10
C ALA A 105 -3.65 -21.48 2.40
N LEU A 106 -3.46 -22.11 3.57
CA LEU A 106 -3.72 -21.52 4.87
C LEU A 106 -2.84 -20.27 5.09
N CYS A 107 -1.55 -20.36 4.86
CA CYS A 107 -0.64 -19.21 4.97
C CYS A 107 -1.03 -18.08 4.02
N THR A 108 -1.43 -18.40 2.78
CA THR A 108 -1.92 -17.42 1.81
C THR A 108 -3.20 -16.75 2.29
N TRP A 109 -4.14 -17.51 2.81
CA TRP A 109 -5.41 -17.01 3.34
C TRP A 109 -5.19 -16.09 4.54
N VAL A 110 -4.43 -16.54 5.54
CA VAL A 110 -4.13 -15.78 6.76
C VAL A 110 -3.35 -14.50 6.41
N SER A 111 -2.39 -14.54 5.49
CA SER A 111 -1.65 -13.36 5.05
C SER A 111 -2.56 -12.28 4.45
N GLY A 112 -3.72 -12.64 3.89
CA GLY A 112 -4.72 -11.72 3.37
C GLY A 112 -5.39 -10.85 4.42
N TYR A 113 -5.41 -11.27 5.70
CA TYR A 113 -5.96 -10.49 6.81
C TYR A 113 -4.97 -9.52 7.42
N PHE A 114 -3.68 -9.84 7.32
CA PHE A 114 -2.61 -9.01 7.86
C PHE A 114 -2.05 -8.07 6.80
N HIS A 115 -1.34 -7.06 7.24
CA HIS A 115 -0.71 -6.09 6.37
C HIS A 115 0.74 -5.85 6.85
N ASN A 116 1.58 -5.33 5.94
CA ASN A 116 2.98 -5.06 6.23
C ASN A 116 3.76 -6.33 6.64
N ASN A 117 4.60 -6.21 7.66
CA ASN A 117 5.52 -7.27 8.05
C ASN A 117 4.85 -8.48 8.70
N ALA A 118 3.64 -8.33 9.28
CA ALA A 118 2.88 -9.48 9.77
C ALA A 118 2.36 -10.36 8.62
N ALA A 119 1.82 -9.75 7.54
CA ALA A 119 1.47 -10.50 6.33
C ALA A 119 2.68 -11.23 5.74
N TYR A 120 3.82 -10.53 5.69
CA TYR A 120 5.08 -11.10 5.23
C TYR A 120 5.55 -12.29 6.07
N ALA A 121 5.37 -12.27 7.39
CA ALA A 121 5.74 -13.40 8.25
C ALA A 121 4.93 -14.66 7.91
N PHE A 122 3.62 -14.56 7.68
CA PHE A 122 2.81 -15.71 7.27
C PHE A 122 3.14 -16.17 5.85
N GLN A 123 3.41 -15.26 4.92
CA GLN A 123 3.88 -15.61 3.58
C GLN A 123 5.18 -16.39 3.67
N LEU A 124 6.12 -15.92 4.47
CA LEU A 124 7.40 -16.57 4.67
C LEU A 124 7.25 -17.95 5.33
N ALA A 125 6.36 -18.09 6.29
CA ALA A 125 6.06 -19.40 6.90
C ALA A 125 5.57 -20.43 5.87
N GLY A 126 4.75 -19.98 4.92
CA GLY A 126 4.30 -20.82 3.81
C GLY A 126 5.47 -21.26 2.95
N TYR A 127 6.16 -20.33 2.30
CA TYR A 127 7.17 -20.71 1.34
C TYR A 127 8.49 -21.23 1.97
N THR A 128 8.80 -20.93 3.23
CA THR A 128 9.94 -21.57 3.93
C THR A 128 9.67 -23.05 4.12
N ALA A 129 8.44 -23.43 4.52
CA ALA A 129 8.08 -24.84 4.59
C ALA A 129 8.24 -25.55 3.22
N ALA A 130 7.84 -24.87 2.13
CA ALA A 130 8.00 -25.39 0.78
C ALA A 130 9.48 -25.58 0.36
N ILE A 131 10.33 -24.60 0.68
CA ILE A 131 11.77 -24.66 0.39
C ILE A 131 12.44 -25.84 1.12
N ILE A 132 12.03 -26.13 2.36
CA ILE A 132 12.60 -27.21 3.18
C ILE A 132 12.06 -28.57 2.74
N ALA A 133 10.76 -28.69 2.50
CA ALA A 133 10.10 -29.96 2.35
C ALA A 133 10.02 -30.48 0.91
N PHE A 134 9.86 -29.62 -0.12
CA PHE A 134 9.74 -30.07 -1.51
C PHE A 134 11.00 -30.73 -2.12
N PRO A 135 12.23 -30.38 -1.75
CA PRO A 135 13.39 -31.15 -2.20
C PRO A 135 13.29 -32.66 -1.91
N LEU A 136 12.56 -33.04 -0.86
CA LEU A 136 12.37 -34.40 -0.41
C LEU A 136 11.17 -35.12 -1.03
N VAL A 137 10.47 -34.53 -1.99
CA VAL A 137 9.24 -35.10 -2.59
C VAL A 137 9.44 -36.43 -3.25
N ASN A 138 10.65 -36.69 -3.77
CA ASN A 138 11.05 -37.92 -4.43
C ASN A 138 11.97 -38.82 -3.57
N THR A 139 12.32 -38.40 -2.34
CA THR A 139 13.20 -39.11 -1.40
C THR A 139 12.48 -39.33 -0.07
N ILE A 140 12.77 -40.45 0.62
CA ILE A 140 12.11 -40.80 1.89
C ILE A 140 13.07 -40.59 3.08
N GLU A 141 14.12 -39.78 2.92
CA GLU A 141 15.16 -39.62 3.95
C GLU A 141 14.78 -38.52 4.95
N THR A 142 14.27 -38.91 6.11
CA THR A 142 13.86 -37.99 7.19
C THR A 142 15.02 -37.29 7.89
N THR A 143 16.23 -37.86 7.86
CA THR A 143 17.47 -37.28 8.41
C THR A 143 17.89 -36.03 7.64
N GLU A 144 17.76 -36.01 6.33
CA GLU A 144 18.03 -34.83 5.50
C GLU A 144 17.06 -33.69 5.79
N LEU A 145 15.81 -34.00 6.11
CA LEU A 145 14.78 -32.97 6.44
C LEU A 145 15.23 -32.08 7.60
N TRP A 146 15.80 -32.66 8.66
CA TRP A 146 16.30 -31.88 9.80
C TRP A 146 17.49 -31.02 9.40
N ASN A 147 18.46 -31.57 8.65
CA ASN A 147 19.64 -30.84 8.20
C ASN A 147 19.24 -29.64 7.32
N ILE A 148 18.37 -29.85 6.32
CA ILE A 148 17.86 -28.79 5.46
C ILE A 148 17.12 -27.71 6.27
N ALA A 149 16.29 -28.12 7.23
CA ALA A 149 15.54 -27.16 8.08
C ALA A 149 16.49 -26.33 8.95
N GLN A 150 17.51 -26.95 9.55
CA GLN A 150 18.53 -26.27 10.35
C GLN A 150 19.36 -25.32 9.50
N SER A 151 19.93 -25.80 8.38
CA SER A 151 20.71 -24.97 7.44
C SER A 151 19.92 -23.77 6.99
N ARG A 152 18.63 -23.94 6.63
CA ARG A 152 17.74 -22.85 6.20
C ARG A 152 17.55 -21.78 7.27
N VAL A 153 17.32 -22.17 8.52
CA VAL A 153 17.18 -21.22 9.63
C VAL A 153 18.48 -20.48 9.89
N CYS A 154 19.63 -21.21 9.88
CA CYS A 154 20.95 -20.62 10.05
C CYS A 154 21.28 -19.61 8.95
N GLU A 155 21.04 -19.94 7.68
CA GLU A 155 21.25 -19.03 6.54
C GLU A 155 20.43 -17.74 6.65
N VAL A 156 19.17 -17.85 7.07
CA VAL A 156 18.30 -16.69 7.29
C VAL A 156 18.86 -15.82 8.43
N ILE A 157 19.30 -16.43 9.53
CA ILE A 157 19.87 -15.69 10.68
C ILE A 157 21.17 -15.02 10.27
N VAL A 158 22.09 -15.70 9.60
CA VAL A 158 23.36 -15.14 9.09
C VAL A 158 23.08 -13.92 8.21
N GLY A 159 22.17 -14.05 7.25
CA GLY A 159 21.83 -12.94 6.36
C GLY A 159 21.25 -11.75 7.09
N ILE A 160 20.41 -11.97 8.12
CA ILE A 160 19.84 -10.89 8.97
C ILE A 160 20.95 -10.24 9.81
N LEU A 161 21.83 -11.00 10.42
CA LEU A 161 22.90 -10.47 11.25
C LEU A 161 23.89 -9.65 10.43
N CYS A 162 24.31 -10.14 9.25
CA CYS A 162 25.18 -9.38 8.34
C CYS A 162 24.51 -8.09 7.85
N GLY A 163 23.22 -8.13 7.47
CA GLY A 163 22.46 -6.95 7.09
C GLY A 163 22.31 -5.94 8.23
N GLY A 164 22.06 -6.41 9.44
CA GLY A 164 21.98 -5.61 10.67
C GLY A 164 23.31 -4.99 11.04
N LEU A 165 24.40 -5.75 11.02
CA LEU A 165 25.76 -5.28 11.27
C LEU A 165 26.14 -4.14 10.31
N MET A 166 25.92 -4.33 9.02
CA MET A 166 26.24 -3.32 8.03
C MET A 166 25.35 -2.08 8.17
N MET A 167 24.14 -2.21 8.70
CA MET A 167 23.29 -1.07 9.06
C MET A 167 23.84 -0.29 10.27
N MET A 168 24.52 -0.94 11.21
CA MET A 168 25.19 -0.28 12.33
C MET A 168 26.48 0.41 11.90
N VAL A 169 27.28 -0.21 11.03
CA VAL A 169 28.55 0.36 10.52
C VAL A 169 28.32 1.52 9.56
N MET A 170 27.33 1.40 8.69
CA MET A 170 26.98 2.41 7.69
C MET A 170 25.52 2.84 7.84
N PRO A 171 25.16 3.60 8.89
CA PRO A 171 23.78 3.95 9.17
C PRO A 171 23.18 4.82 8.06
N GLY A 172 21.91 4.59 7.78
CA GLY A 172 21.10 5.46 6.95
C GLY A 172 20.69 6.74 7.69
N PRO A 173 19.95 7.62 7.02
CA PRO A 173 19.39 8.79 7.71
C PRO A 173 18.48 8.33 8.85
N PRO A 174 18.49 9.02 10.00
CA PRO A 174 17.63 8.66 11.14
C PRO A 174 16.16 8.64 10.72
N ASP A 175 15.42 7.59 11.11
CA ASP A 175 14.02 7.39 10.75
C ASP A 175 13.12 8.53 11.25
N SER A 176 13.44 9.06 12.43
CA SER A 176 12.73 10.20 13.01
C SER A 176 12.87 11.46 12.16
N VAL A 177 14.07 11.77 11.69
CA VAL A 177 14.33 12.93 10.81
C VAL A 177 13.64 12.74 9.47
N THR A 178 13.73 11.56 8.89
CA THR A 178 13.08 11.22 7.61
C THR A 178 11.56 11.34 7.72
N PHE A 179 10.97 10.79 8.78
CA PHE A 179 9.53 10.86 9.01
C PHE A 179 9.04 12.28 9.30
N LEU A 180 9.69 13.00 10.24
CA LEU A 180 9.30 14.37 10.58
C LEU A 180 9.50 15.33 9.40
N GLY A 181 10.58 15.15 8.64
CA GLY A 181 10.81 15.91 7.40
C GLY A 181 9.72 15.65 6.36
N ALA A 182 9.31 14.39 6.16
CA ALA A 182 8.24 14.02 5.26
C ALA A 182 6.87 14.56 5.74
N LEU A 183 6.61 14.56 7.06
CA LEU A 183 5.40 15.11 7.67
C LEU A 183 5.30 16.63 7.42
N ARG A 184 6.40 17.38 7.63
CA ARG A 184 6.44 18.83 7.35
C ARG A 184 6.29 19.15 5.87
N LYS A 185 6.96 18.39 5.00
CA LYS A 185 6.84 18.53 3.54
C LYS A 185 5.41 18.29 3.08
N MET A 186 4.71 17.36 3.73
CA MET A 186 3.30 17.09 3.44
C MET A 186 2.40 18.29 3.72
N GLN A 187 2.68 19.06 4.77
CA GLN A 187 1.94 20.29 5.07
C GLN A 187 2.07 21.31 3.92
N GLY A 188 3.30 21.56 3.43
CA GLY A 188 3.50 22.43 2.28
C GLY A 188 2.70 21.98 1.04
N ARG A 189 2.73 20.68 0.75
CA ARG A 189 1.99 20.11 -0.39
C ARG A 189 0.48 20.20 -0.25
N LEU A 190 -0.06 20.10 0.96
CA LEU A 190 -1.49 20.32 1.20
C LEU A 190 -1.90 21.76 0.89
N LEU A 191 -1.04 22.72 1.18
CA LEU A 191 -1.28 24.13 0.84
C LEU A 191 -1.17 24.37 -0.67
N GLU A 192 -0.16 23.83 -1.31
CA GLU A 192 -0.05 23.86 -2.78
C GLU A 192 -1.29 23.24 -3.42
N HIS A 193 -1.76 22.11 -2.88
CA HIS A 193 -2.98 21.45 -3.35
C HIS A 193 -4.23 22.32 -3.16
N ALA A 194 -4.37 23.01 -2.03
CA ALA A 194 -5.46 23.96 -1.79
C ALA A 194 -5.40 25.12 -2.80
N ASN A 195 -4.23 25.69 -3.02
CA ASN A 195 -4.03 26.77 -3.98
C ASN A 195 -4.40 26.34 -5.41
N LEU A 196 -4.00 25.13 -5.83
CA LEU A 196 -4.35 24.58 -7.13
C LEU A 196 -5.85 24.33 -7.28
N LEU A 197 -6.51 23.81 -6.24
CA LEU A 197 -7.94 23.45 -6.31
C LEU A 197 -8.88 24.64 -6.28
N TRP A 198 -8.50 25.72 -5.65
CA TRP A 198 -9.35 26.92 -5.53
C TRP A 198 -9.20 27.89 -6.70
N LYS A 199 -8.21 27.69 -7.56
CA LYS A 199 -8.05 28.44 -8.81
C LYS A 199 -8.68 27.69 -9.99
N PRO A 200 -9.18 28.38 -11.02
CA PRO A 200 -9.70 27.74 -12.22
C PRO A 200 -8.58 27.02 -12.98
N GLN A 201 -8.59 25.69 -12.98
CA GLN A 201 -7.61 24.85 -13.66
C GLN A 201 -8.26 23.62 -14.32
N THR A 202 -7.51 22.98 -15.22
CA THR A 202 -7.97 21.77 -15.94
C THR A 202 -8.24 20.60 -14.98
N THR A 203 -9.29 19.87 -15.23
CA THR A 203 -9.79 18.77 -14.37
C THR A 203 -8.77 17.65 -14.16
N ASP A 204 -7.89 17.40 -15.14
CA ASP A 204 -6.90 16.31 -15.07
C ASP A 204 -5.70 16.65 -14.16
N ALA A 205 -5.21 17.88 -14.18
CA ALA A 205 -4.13 18.31 -13.28
C ALA A 205 -4.53 18.21 -11.81
N ILE A 206 -5.79 18.52 -11.53
CA ILE A 206 -6.36 18.47 -10.19
C ILE A 206 -6.49 17.04 -9.67
N ARG A 207 -6.91 16.11 -10.54
CA ARG A 207 -7.05 14.71 -10.19
C ARG A 207 -5.70 14.10 -9.82
N THR A 208 -4.68 14.31 -10.64
CA THR A 208 -3.32 13.81 -10.38
C THR A 208 -2.74 14.38 -9.10
N ALA A 209 -2.99 15.66 -8.81
CA ALA A 209 -2.58 16.29 -7.55
C ALA A 209 -3.30 15.67 -6.34
N HIS A 210 -4.61 15.39 -6.44
CA HIS A 210 -5.39 14.79 -5.37
C HIS A 210 -4.97 13.34 -5.06
N GLU A 211 -4.79 12.51 -6.09
CA GLU A 211 -4.27 11.15 -5.95
C GLU A 211 -2.86 11.16 -5.34
N GLY A 212 -2.02 12.10 -5.75
CA GLY A 212 -0.67 12.27 -5.22
C GLY A 212 -0.64 12.57 -3.73
N VAL A 213 -1.51 13.46 -3.26
CA VAL A 213 -1.63 13.82 -1.82
C VAL A 213 -2.08 12.60 -0.99
N ILE A 214 -3.10 11.87 -1.43
CA ILE A 214 -3.59 10.67 -0.73
C ILE A 214 -2.49 9.61 -0.62
N THR A 215 -1.82 9.32 -1.73
CA THR A 215 -0.72 8.33 -1.76
C THR A 215 0.40 8.72 -0.80
N GLN A 216 0.72 10.00 -0.68
CA GLN A 216 1.76 10.48 0.23
C GLN A 216 1.38 10.36 1.70
N VAL A 217 0.13 10.67 2.09
CA VAL A 217 -0.34 10.47 3.48
C VAL A 217 -0.24 9.00 3.86
N LEU A 218 -0.58 8.09 2.95
CA LEU A 218 -0.47 6.65 3.19
C LEU A 218 0.99 6.19 3.27
N THR A 219 1.88 6.78 2.46
CA THR A 219 3.34 6.54 2.56
C THR A 219 3.89 7.02 3.90
N LEU A 220 3.42 8.16 4.41
CA LEU A 220 3.78 8.64 5.76
C LEU A 220 3.39 7.64 6.85
N ASN A 221 2.26 6.96 6.72
CA ASN A 221 1.87 5.92 7.67
C ASN A 221 2.85 4.72 7.65
N LEU A 222 3.35 4.34 6.49
CA LEU A 222 4.39 3.30 6.38
C LEU A 222 5.69 3.74 7.04
N LEU A 223 6.14 4.98 6.80
CA LEU A 223 7.33 5.55 7.46
C LEU A 223 7.15 5.64 8.98
N ARG A 224 5.95 5.99 9.47
CA ARG A 224 5.63 5.97 10.91
C ARG A 224 5.80 4.58 11.52
N ILE A 225 5.27 3.55 10.86
CA ILE A 225 5.37 2.16 11.31
C ILE A 225 6.85 1.74 11.35
N GLN A 226 7.67 2.12 10.39
CA GLN A 226 9.10 1.84 10.39
C GLN A 226 9.80 2.57 11.54
N ALA A 227 9.56 3.87 11.68
CA ALA A 227 10.18 4.70 12.72
C ALA A 227 9.76 4.29 14.15
N PHE A 228 8.59 3.67 14.33
CA PHE A 228 8.14 3.08 15.60
C PHE A 228 9.10 2.02 16.15
N TRP A 229 9.71 1.23 15.28
CA TRP A 229 10.64 0.17 15.66
C TRP A 229 12.05 0.68 16.00
N SER A 230 12.47 1.80 15.43
CA SER A 230 13.83 2.32 15.58
C SER A 230 13.99 3.44 16.61
N HIS A 231 12.89 4.17 16.93
CA HIS A 231 13.02 5.39 17.71
C HIS A 231 12.04 5.48 18.88
N TYR A 232 12.57 5.56 20.10
CA TYR A 232 11.79 5.59 21.34
C TYR A 232 10.79 6.75 21.40
N ARG A 233 11.18 7.97 21.01
CA ARG A 233 10.27 9.14 20.98
C ARG A 233 9.06 8.93 20.08
N ILE A 234 9.25 8.34 18.89
CA ILE A 234 8.17 8.07 17.95
C ILE A 234 7.23 7.00 18.53
N ARG A 235 7.78 6.04 19.26
CA ARG A 235 6.99 5.02 19.96
C ARG A 235 6.09 5.62 21.02
N GLN A 236 6.63 6.53 21.84
CA GLN A 236 5.85 7.24 22.87
C GLN A 236 4.77 8.13 22.26
N GLN A 237 5.10 8.84 21.18
CA GLN A 237 4.20 9.79 20.51
C GLN A 237 3.32 9.13 19.43
N ASN A 238 3.28 7.80 19.35
CA ASN A 238 2.59 7.07 18.29
C ASN A 238 1.08 7.42 18.17
N GLN A 239 0.40 7.68 19.29
CA GLN A 239 -0.99 8.13 19.30
C GLN A 239 -1.14 9.51 18.66
N LEU A 240 -0.28 10.46 19.01
CA LEU A 240 -0.26 11.79 18.42
C LEU A 240 0.02 11.76 16.91
N LEU A 241 0.99 10.94 16.50
CA LEU A 241 1.33 10.79 15.09
C LEU A 241 0.19 10.16 14.28
N ASN A 242 -0.51 9.19 14.87
CA ASN A 242 -1.70 8.62 14.26
C ASN A 242 -2.82 9.67 14.12
N TYR A 243 -3.05 10.48 15.15
CA TYR A 243 -3.98 11.59 15.11
C TYR A 243 -3.63 12.59 14.00
N LEU A 244 -2.35 12.99 13.88
CA LEU A 244 -1.90 13.91 12.84
C LEU A 244 -2.15 13.36 11.42
N LEU A 245 -1.93 12.07 11.20
CA LEU A 245 -2.23 11.44 9.91
C LEU A 245 -3.72 11.51 9.57
N HIS A 246 -4.60 11.26 10.54
CA HIS A 246 -6.04 11.44 10.36
C HIS A 246 -6.40 12.90 10.03
N GLN A 247 -5.79 13.87 10.72
CA GLN A 247 -6.03 15.29 10.42
C GLN A 247 -5.56 15.67 9.01
N GLN A 248 -4.45 15.13 8.51
CA GLN A 248 -4.00 15.36 7.13
C GLN A 248 -4.97 14.78 6.09
N LEU A 249 -5.50 13.58 6.33
CA LEU A 249 -6.55 12.99 5.49
C LEU A 249 -7.80 13.88 5.50
N ARG A 250 -8.20 14.34 6.68
CA ARG A 250 -9.33 15.26 6.87
C ARG A 250 -9.15 16.59 6.14
N LEU A 251 -7.95 17.18 6.20
CA LEU A 251 -7.62 18.39 5.42
C LEU A 251 -7.78 18.17 3.93
N THR A 252 -7.34 17.02 3.41
CA THR A 252 -7.52 16.65 1.99
C THR A 252 -9.01 16.61 1.61
N SER A 253 -9.86 16.07 2.48
CA SER A 253 -11.30 16.04 2.31
C SER A 253 -11.91 17.45 2.35
N TYR A 254 -11.45 18.31 3.26
CA TYR A 254 -11.91 19.72 3.34
C TYR A 254 -11.57 20.49 2.06
N ILE A 255 -10.34 20.36 1.56
CA ILE A 255 -9.89 21.02 0.33
C ILE A 255 -10.78 20.64 -0.86
N SER A 256 -11.04 19.34 -1.04
CA SER A 256 -11.91 18.86 -2.13
C SER A 256 -13.37 19.28 -1.96
N GLY A 257 -13.86 19.34 -0.73
CA GLY A 257 -15.21 19.83 -0.41
C GLY A 257 -15.40 21.33 -0.72
N LEU A 258 -14.42 22.16 -0.33
CA LEU A 258 -14.42 23.61 -0.62
C LEU A 258 -14.44 23.89 -2.12
N ARG A 259 -13.63 23.19 -2.90
CA ARG A 259 -13.67 23.31 -4.36
C ARG A 259 -15.05 23.07 -4.93
N ARG A 260 -15.79 22.07 -4.44
CA ARG A 260 -17.11 21.75 -4.95
C ARG A 260 -18.11 22.84 -4.67
N LEU A 261 -18.02 23.43 -3.48
CA LEU A 261 -18.84 24.58 -3.14
C LEU A 261 -18.57 25.74 -4.10
N LEU A 262 -17.31 26.01 -4.43
CA LEU A 262 -16.93 27.04 -5.42
C LEU A 262 -17.45 26.72 -6.82
N LEU A 263 -17.38 25.46 -7.27
CA LEU A 263 -17.85 25.06 -8.60
C LEU A 263 -19.37 25.16 -8.77
N ASN A 264 -20.13 24.99 -7.69
CA ASN A 264 -21.58 25.06 -7.69
C ASN A 264 -22.12 26.41 -7.16
N TRP A 265 -21.26 27.39 -7.00
CA TRP A 265 -21.62 28.75 -6.61
C TRP A 265 -21.61 29.65 -7.85
N PRO A 266 -22.79 30.09 -8.36
CA PRO A 266 -22.89 30.76 -9.67
C PRO A 266 -22.15 32.08 -9.72
N GLN A 267 -22.18 32.86 -8.62
CA GLN A 267 -21.61 34.20 -8.55
C GLN A 267 -20.88 34.41 -7.21
N PRO A 268 -19.67 33.88 -7.04
CA PRO A 268 -18.87 34.17 -5.87
C PRO A 268 -18.44 35.67 -5.90
N PRO A 269 -18.38 36.34 -4.76
CA PRO A 269 -17.95 37.75 -4.72
C PRO A 269 -16.48 37.88 -5.13
N ASP A 270 -16.12 38.91 -5.90
CA ASP A 270 -14.77 39.13 -6.40
C ASP A 270 -13.72 39.25 -5.29
N THR A 271 -14.14 39.82 -4.15
CA THR A 271 -13.30 39.95 -2.95
C THR A 271 -12.89 38.62 -2.34
N LEU A 272 -13.58 37.50 -2.65
CA LEU A 272 -13.32 36.18 -2.13
C LEU A 272 -11.94 35.70 -2.55
N TRP A 273 -11.55 35.89 -3.81
CA TRP A 273 -10.30 35.38 -4.36
C TRP A 273 -9.07 36.04 -3.73
N ALA A 274 -9.10 37.38 -3.57
CA ALA A 274 -8.02 38.10 -2.89
C ALA A 274 -7.90 37.69 -1.42
N GLY A 275 -9.05 37.49 -0.76
CA GLY A 275 -9.08 37.02 0.62
C GLY A 275 -8.55 35.59 0.78
N LEU A 276 -8.84 34.70 -0.16
CA LEU A 276 -8.30 33.33 -0.17
C LEU A 276 -6.79 33.31 -0.39
N ASP A 277 -6.26 34.13 -1.31
CA ASP A 277 -4.81 34.24 -1.52
C ASP A 277 -4.10 34.75 -0.25
N THR A 278 -4.67 35.76 0.41
CA THR A 278 -4.17 36.28 1.70
C THR A 278 -4.21 35.21 2.78
N LEU A 279 -5.30 34.44 2.86
CA LEU A 279 -5.46 33.36 3.83
C LEU A 279 -4.41 32.25 3.61
N LEU A 280 -4.20 31.82 2.35
CA LEU A 280 -3.22 30.81 2.02
C LEU A 280 -1.79 31.27 2.32
N ALA A 281 -1.47 32.54 2.08
CA ALA A 281 -0.18 33.13 2.44
C ALA A 281 0.06 33.09 3.96
N GLU A 282 -0.95 33.47 4.78
CA GLU A 282 -0.85 33.40 6.25
C GLU A 282 -0.74 31.97 6.78
N LEU A 283 -1.49 31.02 6.19
CA LEU A 283 -1.42 29.61 6.55
C LEU A 283 -0.08 28.98 6.15
N GLY A 284 0.56 29.46 5.09
CA GLY A 284 1.88 29.03 4.61
C GLY A 284 3.06 29.57 5.42
N HIS A 285 2.83 30.51 6.31
CA HIS A 285 3.88 31.04 7.15
C HIS A 285 4.48 29.93 8.06
N PRO A 286 5.79 29.89 8.30
CA PRO A 286 6.42 28.88 9.16
C PRO A 286 5.83 28.80 10.59
N LYS A 287 5.35 29.93 11.11
CA LYS A 287 4.62 30.05 12.38
C LYS A 287 3.35 30.86 12.15
N PRO A 288 2.26 30.24 11.67
CA PRO A 288 1.01 30.96 11.38
C PRO A 288 0.43 31.53 12.69
N CYS A 289 0.04 32.81 12.65
CA CYS A 289 -0.52 33.49 13.80
C CYS A 289 -2.05 33.28 13.84
N PRO A 290 -2.61 32.67 14.92
CA PRO A 290 -4.05 32.41 15.01
C PRO A 290 -4.90 33.69 14.88
N LEU A 291 -4.44 34.82 15.43
CA LEU A 291 -5.16 36.10 15.36
C LEU A 291 -5.18 36.67 13.94
N ARG A 292 -4.12 36.54 13.16
CA ARG A 292 -4.09 36.98 11.76
C ARG A 292 -5.02 36.12 10.90
N VAL A 293 -4.93 34.79 11.05
CA VAL A 293 -5.84 33.88 10.36
C VAL A 293 -7.30 34.16 10.71
N ALA A 294 -7.61 34.39 11.98
CA ALA A 294 -8.97 34.75 12.40
C ALA A 294 -9.44 36.10 11.83
N ARG A 295 -8.55 37.07 11.72
CA ARG A 295 -8.87 38.38 11.10
C ARG A 295 -9.17 38.22 9.61
N VAL A 296 -8.37 37.50 8.86
CA VAL A 296 -8.62 37.25 7.44
C VAL A 296 -9.91 36.42 7.25
N LEU A 297 -10.18 35.45 8.12
CA LEU A 297 -11.45 34.72 8.10
C LEU A 297 -12.66 35.61 8.38
N ALA A 298 -12.52 36.60 9.25
CA ALA A 298 -13.59 37.58 9.54
C ALA A 298 -13.90 38.45 8.33
N THR A 299 -12.89 38.85 7.53
CA THR A 299 -13.14 39.62 6.29
C THR A 299 -13.83 38.79 5.21
N LEU A 300 -13.71 37.46 5.26
CA LEU A 300 -14.38 36.54 4.35
C LEU A 300 -15.77 36.09 4.83
N ALA A 301 -16.22 36.57 6.00
CA ALA A 301 -17.52 36.20 6.55
C ALA A 301 -18.64 36.76 5.69
N PRO A 302 -19.73 36.02 5.46
CA PRO A 302 -20.90 36.53 4.76
C PRO A 302 -21.57 37.60 5.59
N PRO A 303 -22.23 38.65 4.98
CA PRO A 303 -23.11 39.54 5.67
C PRO A 303 -24.31 38.78 6.25
N GLU A 304 -24.96 39.36 7.27
CA GLU A 304 -26.10 38.73 7.97
C GLU A 304 -27.21 38.29 7.02
N ASP A 305 -27.48 39.08 5.98
CA ASP A 305 -28.48 38.80 4.94
C ASP A 305 -27.90 38.23 3.65
N GLY A 306 -26.64 37.78 3.69
CA GLY A 306 -25.92 37.24 2.52
C GLY A 306 -26.43 35.89 2.06
N ASP A 307 -25.93 35.44 0.90
CA ASP A 307 -26.24 34.11 0.33
C ASP A 307 -25.84 32.96 1.29
N PHE A 308 -26.78 32.05 1.55
CA PHE A 308 -26.52 30.88 2.38
C PHE A 308 -25.39 29.99 1.82
N ARG A 309 -25.11 30.05 0.52
CA ARG A 309 -23.98 29.37 -0.16
C ARG A 309 -22.65 29.95 0.32
N HIS A 310 -22.58 31.27 0.49
CA HIS A 310 -21.43 31.94 1.09
C HIS A 310 -21.22 31.48 2.54
N LEU A 311 -22.27 31.39 3.31
CA LEU A 311 -22.23 30.88 4.68
C LEU A 311 -21.74 29.40 4.71
N ALA A 312 -22.23 28.54 3.83
CA ALA A 312 -21.82 27.16 3.72
C ALA A 312 -20.32 27.02 3.40
N PHE A 313 -19.83 27.85 2.46
CA PHE A 313 -18.42 27.92 2.09
C PHE A 313 -17.56 28.41 3.26
N TRP A 314 -17.96 29.53 3.88
CA TRP A 314 -17.23 30.14 5.00
C TRP A 314 -17.13 29.21 6.22
N LEU A 315 -18.21 28.52 6.58
CA LEU A 315 -18.20 27.55 7.68
C LEU A 315 -17.21 26.42 7.41
N ARG A 316 -17.18 25.92 6.18
CA ARG A 316 -16.24 24.86 5.79
C ARG A 316 -14.79 25.35 5.77
N LEU A 317 -14.56 26.57 5.31
CA LEU A 317 -13.25 27.22 5.31
C LEU A 317 -12.75 27.45 6.75
N ARG A 318 -13.63 27.89 7.65
CA ARG A 318 -13.32 28.05 9.08
C ARG A 318 -12.91 26.72 9.72
N ASP A 319 -13.62 25.64 9.42
CA ASP A 319 -13.30 24.31 9.93
C ASP A 319 -11.96 23.81 9.38
N PHE A 320 -11.66 24.06 8.10
CA PHE A 320 -10.36 23.79 7.50
C PHE A 320 -9.23 24.53 8.24
N CYS A 321 -9.39 25.85 8.47
CA CYS A 321 -8.39 26.64 9.19
C CYS A 321 -8.18 26.14 10.63
N ARG A 322 -9.25 25.75 11.33
CA ARG A 322 -9.18 25.18 12.67
C ARG A 322 -8.35 23.90 12.70
N VAL A 323 -8.63 22.97 11.79
CA VAL A 323 -7.89 21.70 11.68
C VAL A 323 -6.43 21.97 11.29
N TRP A 324 -6.19 22.89 10.35
CA TRP A 324 -4.85 23.29 9.95
C TRP A 324 -4.04 23.83 11.13
N MET A 325 -4.57 24.80 11.86
CA MET A 325 -3.90 25.40 13.02
C MET A 325 -3.63 24.38 14.14
N ASN A 326 -4.54 23.44 14.35
CA ASN A 326 -4.34 22.34 15.28
C ASN A 326 -3.19 21.43 14.82
N CYS A 327 -3.12 21.06 13.54
CA CYS A 327 -2.00 20.31 12.99
C CYS A 327 -0.67 21.03 13.22
N GLN A 328 -0.58 22.31 12.94
CA GLN A 328 0.63 23.10 13.15
C GLN A 328 1.07 23.13 14.61
N ARG A 329 0.12 23.30 15.53
CA ARG A 329 0.41 23.27 17.00
C ARG A 329 0.98 21.92 17.43
N TRP A 330 0.39 20.82 16.95
CA TRP A 330 0.85 19.48 17.31
C TRP A 330 2.18 19.10 16.66
N ILE A 331 2.43 19.54 15.41
CA ILE A 331 3.72 19.35 14.74
C ILE A 331 4.82 20.12 15.46
N ALA A 332 4.57 21.36 15.89
CA ALA A 332 5.52 22.13 16.67
C ALA A 332 5.88 21.47 18.01
N ARG A 333 4.95 20.74 18.62
CA ARG A 333 5.18 20.00 19.88
C ARG A 333 6.01 18.74 19.72
N LEU A 334 6.07 18.16 18.52
CA LEU A 334 6.95 16.99 18.27
C LEU A 334 8.43 17.31 18.48
N ASP A 335 8.80 18.58 18.41
CA ASP A 335 10.18 19.02 18.64
C ASP A 335 10.53 19.22 20.13
N VAL A 336 9.52 19.30 21.02
CA VAL A 336 9.71 19.50 22.46
C VAL A 336 10.00 18.16 23.15
N PRO A 337 10.98 18.09 24.08
CA PRO A 337 11.24 16.88 24.85
C PRO A 337 9.99 16.41 25.64
N ALA A 338 9.81 15.10 25.74
CA ALA A 338 8.62 14.45 26.30
C ALA A 338 8.39 14.65 27.83
N GLY A 339 9.08 15.59 28.47
CA GLY A 339 8.98 15.85 29.92
C GLY A 339 7.72 16.60 30.38
N ASP A 340 6.97 17.24 29.47
CA ASP A 340 5.81 18.06 29.81
C ASP A 340 4.51 17.31 29.46
N THR A 341 4.14 16.33 30.29
CA THR A 341 3.04 15.38 30.06
C THR A 341 1.65 15.88 30.50
N SER A 342 1.46 17.17 30.72
CA SER A 342 0.20 17.73 31.22
C SER A 342 -0.97 17.78 30.21
N PHE A 343 -0.76 17.33 28.96
CA PHE A 343 -1.82 17.39 27.93
C PHE A 343 -2.29 16.02 27.47
N SER A 344 -3.61 15.79 27.57
CA SER A 344 -4.23 14.60 26.96
C SER A 344 -4.14 14.69 25.44
N VAL A 345 -3.40 13.75 24.86
CA VAL A 345 -3.34 13.61 23.39
C VAL A 345 -4.69 13.08 22.90
N PRO A 346 -5.31 13.68 21.88
CA PRO A 346 -6.53 13.16 21.31
C PRO A 346 -6.31 11.72 20.78
N VAL A 347 -7.16 10.79 21.22
CA VAL A 347 -7.09 9.39 20.78
C VAL A 347 -7.72 9.30 19.40
N ALA A 348 -6.93 8.94 18.39
CA ALA A 348 -7.43 8.59 17.08
C ALA A 348 -7.43 7.07 16.91
N PRO A 349 -8.46 6.49 16.29
CA PRO A 349 -8.47 5.06 15.99
C PRO A 349 -7.30 4.73 15.05
N PRO A 350 -6.80 3.48 15.04
CA PRO A 350 -5.84 3.06 14.03
C PRO A 350 -6.45 3.22 12.64
N LEU A 351 -5.62 3.54 11.64
CA LEU A 351 -6.10 3.67 10.26
C LEU A 351 -6.85 2.39 9.85
N ALA A 352 -8.13 2.53 9.57
CA ALA A 352 -9.00 1.39 9.23
C ALA A 352 -8.53 0.75 7.91
N ARG A 353 -8.60 -0.56 7.86
CA ARG A 353 -8.23 -1.36 6.69
C ARG A 353 -9.38 -2.28 6.33
N HIS A 354 -9.59 -2.43 5.04
CA HIS A 354 -10.57 -3.39 4.52
C HIS A 354 -9.85 -4.69 4.15
N THR A 355 -10.35 -5.81 4.66
CA THR A 355 -9.93 -7.15 4.26
C THR A 355 -11.02 -7.74 3.36
N ASP A 356 -10.67 -8.09 2.12
CA ASP A 356 -11.59 -8.78 1.21
C ASP A 356 -11.46 -10.29 1.43
N ASN A 357 -12.30 -10.83 2.33
CA ASN A 357 -12.30 -12.26 2.67
C ASN A 357 -12.48 -13.15 1.44
N ALA A 358 -13.27 -12.72 0.48
CA ALA A 358 -13.50 -13.47 -0.75
C ALA A 358 -12.22 -13.54 -1.61
N GLU A 359 -11.47 -12.43 -1.72
CA GLU A 359 -10.20 -12.43 -2.46
C GLU A 359 -9.13 -13.26 -1.75
N ALA A 360 -9.06 -13.17 -0.42
CA ALA A 360 -8.14 -14.00 0.38
C ALA A 360 -8.42 -15.50 0.19
N LEU A 361 -9.71 -15.90 0.23
CA LEU A 361 -10.13 -17.30 0.03
C LEU A 361 -9.80 -17.78 -1.40
N TRP A 362 -10.08 -16.94 -2.41
CA TRP A 362 -9.76 -17.28 -3.80
C TRP A 362 -8.26 -17.38 -4.05
N SER A 363 -7.46 -16.56 -3.37
CA SER A 363 -5.99 -16.65 -3.43
C SER A 363 -5.49 -17.95 -2.82
N ALA A 364 -6.06 -18.36 -1.68
CA ALA A 364 -5.77 -19.63 -1.05
C ALA A 364 -6.12 -20.83 -1.95
N LEU A 365 -7.32 -20.80 -2.55
CA LEU A 365 -7.78 -21.85 -3.47
C LEU A 365 -6.87 -21.96 -4.70
N ARG A 366 -6.45 -20.83 -5.28
CA ARG A 366 -5.47 -20.81 -6.38
C ARG A 366 -4.16 -21.45 -5.97
N THR A 367 -3.62 -21.09 -4.81
CA THR A 367 -2.39 -21.67 -4.28
C THR A 367 -2.53 -23.18 -4.12
N PHE A 368 -3.61 -23.65 -3.52
CA PHE A 368 -3.90 -25.07 -3.35
C PHE A 368 -3.93 -25.81 -4.70
N CYS A 369 -4.72 -25.31 -5.67
CA CYS A 369 -4.85 -25.94 -6.99
C CYS A 369 -3.53 -25.99 -7.76
N VAL A 370 -2.73 -24.92 -7.73
CA VAL A 370 -1.44 -24.87 -8.43
C VAL A 370 -0.46 -25.88 -7.85
N ILE A 371 -0.30 -25.91 -6.53
CA ILE A 371 0.63 -26.82 -5.88
C ILE A 371 0.22 -28.26 -6.07
N THR A 372 -1.07 -28.57 -5.95
CA THR A 372 -1.59 -29.93 -6.19
C THR A 372 -1.38 -30.36 -7.65
N LEU A 373 -1.59 -29.47 -8.61
CA LEU A 373 -1.41 -29.77 -10.04
C LEU A 373 0.05 -30.05 -10.38
N ILE A 374 0.99 -29.18 -9.94
CA ILE A 374 2.42 -29.37 -10.18
C ILE A 374 2.92 -30.60 -9.42
N GLY A 375 2.46 -30.83 -8.18
CA GLY A 375 2.79 -31.99 -7.39
C GLY A 375 2.33 -33.31 -8.04
N ALA A 376 1.09 -33.35 -8.53
CA ALA A 376 0.57 -34.47 -9.29
C ALA A 376 1.42 -34.75 -10.54
N TRP A 377 1.82 -33.69 -11.26
CA TRP A 377 2.72 -33.84 -12.42
C TRP A 377 4.08 -34.41 -12.00
N THR A 378 4.72 -33.85 -10.96
CA THR A 378 6.03 -34.28 -10.45
C THR A 378 6.01 -35.76 -10.02
N ILE A 379 4.99 -36.19 -9.27
CA ILE A 379 4.85 -37.56 -8.79
C ILE A 379 4.66 -38.53 -9.97
N ASN A 380 3.75 -38.22 -10.91
CA ASN A 380 3.43 -39.13 -12.01
C ASN A 380 4.58 -39.27 -13.02
N THR A 381 5.35 -38.20 -13.27
CA THR A 381 6.45 -38.20 -14.22
C THR A 381 7.79 -38.56 -13.58
N ARG A 382 7.86 -38.61 -12.25
CA ARG A 382 9.11 -38.74 -11.49
C ARG A 382 10.17 -37.72 -11.94
N TRP A 383 9.75 -36.50 -12.21
CA TRP A 383 10.65 -35.45 -12.69
C TRP A 383 11.56 -34.98 -11.57
N ASP A 384 12.85 -35.19 -11.66
CA ASP A 384 13.84 -34.89 -10.61
C ASP A 384 13.87 -33.40 -10.27
N ALA A 385 13.85 -32.53 -11.26
CA ALA A 385 13.80 -31.07 -11.05
C ALA A 385 12.40 -30.56 -10.65
N GLY A 386 11.38 -31.40 -10.54
CA GLY A 386 10.01 -31.01 -10.18
C GLY A 386 9.89 -30.36 -8.81
N SER A 387 10.81 -30.69 -7.90
CA SER A 387 10.95 -30.03 -6.59
C SER A 387 11.21 -28.51 -6.71
N GLY A 388 12.06 -28.11 -7.67
CA GLY A 388 12.35 -26.71 -7.99
C GLY A 388 11.12 -25.99 -8.55
N ALA A 389 10.33 -26.68 -9.41
CA ALA A 389 9.05 -26.14 -9.91
C ALA A 389 8.05 -25.90 -8.79
N LEU A 390 7.88 -26.88 -7.88
CA LEU A 390 7.00 -26.78 -6.70
C LEU A 390 7.41 -25.64 -5.78
N THR A 391 8.71 -25.55 -5.48
CA THR A 391 9.27 -24.54 -4.58
C THR A 391 9.04 -23.11 -5.13
N LEU A 392 9.38 -22.87 -6.40
CA LEU A 392 9.24 -21.54 -6.96
C LEU A 392 7.76 -21.18 -7.24
N ALA A 393 6.92 -22.17 -7.55
CA ALA A 393 5.47 -21.99 -7.61
C ALA A 393 4.90 -21.60 -6.24
N ALA A 394 5.31 -22.26 -5.15
CA ALA A 394 4.90 -21.95 -3.79
C ALA A 394 5.28 -20.51 -3.40
N ILE A 395 6.56 -20.14 -3.60
CA ILE A 395 7.03 -18.75 -3.37
C ILE A 395 6.19 -17.76 -4.16
N SER A 396 5.96 -18.04 -5.45
CA SER A 396 5.23 -17.13 -6.35
C SER A 396 3.75 -17.01 -5.98
N CYS A 397 3.06 -18.10 -5.70
CA CYS A 397 1.67 -18.08 -5.30
C CYS A 397 1.46 -17.31 -4.00
N VAL A 398 2.25 -17.57 -2.98
CA VAL A 398 2.11 -16.96 -1.66
C VAL A 398 2.51 -15.48 -1.69
N LEU A 399 3.65 -15.15 -2.31
CA LEU A 399 4.18 -13.78 -2.30
C LEU A 399 3.36 -12.83 -3.17
N TYR A 400 2.97 -13.26 -4.37
CA TYR A 400 2.25 -12.39 -5.31
C TYR A 400 0.73 -12.37 -5.12
N SER A 401 0.16 -13.25 -4.29
CA SER A 401 -1.26 -13.21 -3.91
C SER A 401 -1.67 -11.87 -3.28
N ALA A 402 -0.77 -11.27 -2.51
CA ALA A 402 -0.98 -9.97 -1.85
C ALA A 402 -0.68 -8.76 -2.76
N SER A 403 -0.17 -8.99 -3.98
CA SER A 403 0.12 -7.90 -4.93
C SER A 403 -1.18 -7.26 -5.43
N PRO A 404 -1.23 -5.94 -5.60
CA PRO A 404 -2.39 -5.26 -6.22
C PRO A 404 -2.73 -5.77 -7.62
N SER A 405 -1.70 -6.17 -8.39
CA SER A 405 -1.84 -6.75 -9.74
C SER A 405 -1.01 -8.04 -9.88
N PRO A 406 -1.49 -9.18 -9.33
CA PRO A 406 -0.71 -10.42 -9.28
C PRO A 406 -0.24 -10.90 -10.66
N HIS A 407 -1.14 -10.89 -11.64
CA HIS A 407 -0.85 -11.33 -13.01
C HIS A 407 0.29 -10.52 -13.67
N ASN A 408 0.29 -9.18 -13.50
CA ASN A 408 1.35 -8.33 -14.04
C ASN A 408 2.69 -8.57 -13.33
N SER A 409 2.65 -8.78 -12.00
CA SER A 409 3.84 -9.06 -11.19
C SER A 409 4.46 -10.40 -11.57
N LEU A 410 3.63 -11.44 -11.81
CA LEU A 410 4.08 -12.75 -12.28
C LEU A 410 4.63 -12.70 -13.71
N ASN A 411 4.01 -11.92 -14.60
CA ASN A 411 4.53 -11.70 -15.96
C ASN A 411 5.91 -11.01 -15.93
N LEU A 412 6.08 -10.01 -15.07
CA LEU A 412 7.39 -9.40 -14.87
C LEU A 412 8.40 -10.42 -14.33
N LEU A 413 8.01 -11.22 -13.35
CA LEU A 413 8.85 -12.28 -12.80
C LEU A 413 9.27 -13.26 -13.89
N LEU A 414 8.33 -13.79 -14.67
CA LEU A 414 8.61 -14.75 -15.73
C LEU A 414 9.66 -14.22 -16.73
N ARG A 415 9.49 -12.98 -17.18
CA ARG A 415 10.46 -12.32 -18.07
C ARG A 415 11.82 -12.14 -17.40
N THR A 416 11.82 -11.78 -16.10
CA THR A 416 13.05 -11.63 -15.32
C THR A 416 13.79 -12.96 -15.18
N LEU A 417 13.08 -14.08 -14.95
CA LEU A 417 13.67 -15.39 -14.80
C LEU A 417 14.30 -15.90 -16.11
N LEU A 418 13.65 -15.65 -17.25
CA LEU A 418 14.21 -15.97 -18.56
C LEU A 418 15.53 -15.22 -18.81
N LEU A 419 15.59 -13.92 -18.53
CA LEU A 419 16.82 -13.15 -18.61
C LEU A 419 17.87 -13.63 -17.62
N LEU A 420 17.42 -13.98 -16.40
CA LEU A 420 18.29 -14.44 -15.33
C LEU A 420 18.94 -15.79 -15.66
N THR A 421 18.23 -16.70 -16.33
CA THR A 421 18.78 -17.99 -16.77
C THR A 421 19.96 -17.80 -17.72
N LEU A 422 19.81 -16.90 -18.72
CA LEU A 422 20.92 -16.60 -19.65
C LEU A 422 22.10 -15.95 -18.92
N PHE A 423 21.82 -15.00 -18.04
CA PHE A 423 22.85 -14.35 -17.23
C PHE A 423 23.56 -15.34 -16.31
N SER A 424 22.81 -16.19 -15.62
CA SER A 424 23.34 -17.20 -14.70
C SER A 424 24.17 -18.26 -15.42
N PHE A 425 23.80 -18.63 -16.65
CA PHE A 425 24.61 -19.52 -17.49
C PHE A 425 25.99 -18.88 -17.74
N VAL A 426 26.05 -17.64 -18.18
CA VAL A 426 27.34 -16.96 -18.43
C VAL A 426 28.17 -16.85 -17.15
N VAL A 427 27.55 -16.53 -16.03
CA VAL A 427 28.26 -16.43 -14.75
C VAL A 427 28.76 -17.79 -14.28
N LYS A 428 27.91 -18.82 -14.30
CA LYS A 428 28.29 -20.16 -13.78
C LYS A 428 29.35 -20.82 -14.64
N PHE A 429 29.10 -20.94 -15.95
CA PHE A 429 29.97 -21.67 -16.86
C PHE A 429 31.08 -20.84 -17.51
N GLY A 430 30.91 -19.54 -17.61
CA GLY A 430 31.93 -18.67 -18.18
C GLY A 430 32.90 -18.10 -17.15
N LEU A 431 32.40 -17.72 -15.96
CA LEU A 431 33.20 -17.04 -14.95
C LEU A 431 33.57 -17.91 -13.78
N MET A 432 32.60 -18.59 -13.14
CA MET A 432 32.84 -19.32 -11.90
C MET A 432 33.77 -20.53 -12.11
N VAL A 433 33.76 -21.13 -13.31
CA VAL A 433 34.68 -22.21 -13.65
C VAL A 433 36.15 -21.77 -13.62
N GLN A 434 36.42 -20.48 -13.83
CA GLN A 434 37.79 -19.92 -13.82
C GLN A 434 38.21 -19.44 -12.42
N VAL A 435 37.29 -19.42 -11.47
CA VAL A 435 37.51 -18.91 -10.11
C VAL A 435 37.86 -20.07 -9.19
N THR A 436 39.06 -20.03 -8.61
CA THR A 436 39.56 -21.08 -7.67
C THR A 436 39.27 -20.73 -6.22
N ASP A 437 39.22 -19.42 -5.89
CA ASP A 437 39.12 -18.96 -4.53
C ASP A 437 37.88 -18.08 -4.29
N LEU A 438 37.31 -18.18 -3.10
CA LEU A 438 36.15 -17.38 -2.70
C LEU A 438 36.37 -15.88 -2.87
N TRP A 439 37.58 -15.33 -2.60
CA TRP A 439 37.87 -13.91 -2.72
C TRP A 439 37.79 -13.40 -4.17
N GLN A 440 38.19 -14.24 -5.16
CA GLN A 440 38.06 -13.91 -6.58
C GLN A 440 36.60 -13.85 -6.99
N PHE A 441 35.78 -14.77 -6.51
CA PHE A 441 34.34 -14.76 -6.73
C PHE A 441 33.70 -13.51 -6.15
N LEU A 442 34.07 -13.12 -4.92
CA LEU A 442 33.58 -11.91 -4.27
C LEU A 442 34.02 -10.64 -4.99
N LEU A 443 35.23 -10.60 -5.54
CA LEU A 443 35.73 -9.46 -6.32
C LEU A 443 34.85 -9.17 -7.54
N PHE A 444 34.30 -10.18 -8.17
CA PHE A 444 33.33 -10.05 -9.27
C PHE A 444 31.92 -9.78 -8.76
N LEU A 445 31.46 -10.50 -7.75
CA LEU A 445 30.08 -10.47 -7.27
C LEU A 445 29.75 -9.12 -6.60
N PHE A 446 30.65 -8.57 -5.82
CA PHE A 446 30.43 -7.32 -5.07
C PHE A 446 30.14 -6.09 -5.97
N PRO A 447 30.94 -5.79 -7.03
CA PRO A 447 30.62 -4.70 -7.95
C PRO A 447 29.29 -4.93 -8.68
N LEU A 448 29.01 -6.19 -9.07
CA LEU A 448 27.74 -6.56 -9.72
C LEU A 448 26.54 -6.25 -8.83
N LEU A 449 26.55 -6.73 -7.59
CA LEU A 449 25.50 -6.48 -6.61
C LEU A 449 25.31 -4.99 -6.32
N THR A 450 26.42 -4.27 -6.15
CA THR A 450 26.41 -2.83 -5.91
C THR A 450 25.78 -2.06 -7.09
N THR A 451 26.15 -2.44 -8.31
CA THR A 451 25.57 -1.87 -9.53
C THR A 451 24.08 -2.13 -9.65
N MET A 452 23.64 -3.37 -9.40
CA MET A 452 22.20 -3.72 -9.40
C MET A 452 21.42 -2.92 -8.36
N GLN A 453 21.98 -2.70 -7.18
CA GLN A 453 21.35 -1.85 -6.14
C GLN A 453 21.28 -0.37 -6.57
N LEU A 454 22.28 0.16 -7.23
CA LEU A 454 22.25 1.53 -7.80
C LEU A 454 21.17 1.64 -8.88
N MET A 455 21.12 0.69 -9.82
CA MET A 455 20.12 0.66 -10.88
C MET A 455 18.69 0.60 -10.33
N LYS A 456 18.45 -0.19 -9.27
CA LYS A 456 17.17 -0.25 -8.57
C LYS A 456 16.73 1.12 -8.04
N LEU A 457 17.66 1.94 -7.54
CA LEU A 457 17.37 3.26 -6.99
C LEU A 457 17.19 4.33 -8.07
N GLN A 458 17.97 4.26 -9.15
CA GLN A 458 17.97 5.29 -10.20
C GLN A 458 16.87 5.10 -11.23
N GLN A 459 16.41 3.86 -11.40
CA GLN A 459 15.39 3.50 -12.40
C GLN A 459 14.10 3.02 -11.73
N PRO A 460 13.24 3.91 -11.20
CA PRO A 460 12.02 3.52 -10.50
C PRO A 460 11.07 2.67 -11.36
N ARG A 461 11.08 2.87 -12.69
CA ARG A 461 10.31 2.08 -13.65
C ARG A 461 10.70 0.60 -13.65
N PHE A 462 11.98 0.30 -13.46
CA PHE A 462 12.58 -1.03 -13.48
C PHE A 462 12.98 -1.52 -12.07
N ALA A 463 12.62 -0.79 -11.01
CA ALA A 463 12.98 -1.15 -9.64
C ALA A 463 12.50 -2.56 -9.24
N GLY A 464 11.32 -2.98 -9.74
CA GLY A 464 10.80 -4.33 -9.57
C GLY A 464 11.68 -5.40 -10.24
N LEU A 465 12.12 -5.16 -11.48
CA LEU A 465 13.02 -6.06 -12.22
C LEU A 465 14.36 -6.19 -11.50
N TRP A 466 15.02 -5.08 -11.17
CA TRP A 466 16.30 -5.12 -10.44
C TRP A 466 16.16 -5.80 -9.08
N GLY A 467 15.03 -5.55 -8.38
CA GLY A 467 14.75 -6.23 -7.11
C GLY A 467 14.62 -7.74 -7.24
N GLN A 468 13.94 -8.23 -8.27
CA GLN A 468 13.80 -9.67 -8.57
C GLN A 468 15.14 -10.30 -8.99
N LEU A 469 15.91 -9.62 -9.85
CA LEU A 469 17.25 -10.08 -10.23
C LEU A 469 18.15 -10.31 -9.01
N ILE A 470 18.20 -9.32 -8.10
CA ILE A 470 19.01 -9.42 -6.87
C ILE A 470 18.59 -10.59 -5.99
N VAL A 471 17.27 -10.80 -5.83
CA VAL A 471 16.74 -11.84 -4.93
C VAL A 471 16.91 -13.24 -5.51
N PHE A 472 16.68 -13.44 -6.82
CA PHE A 472 16.69 -14.78 -7.43
C PHE A 472 18.02 -15.17 -8.04
N MET A 473 18.98 -14.24 -8.19
CA MET A 473 20.26 -14.50 -8.83
C MET A 473 21.02 -15.68 -8.17
N GLY A 474 21.09 -15.72 -6.85
CA GLY A 474 21.78 -16.81 -6.12
C GLY A 474 21.19 -18.17 -6.41
N SER A 475 19.85 -18.29 -6.40
CA SER A 475 19.14 -19.54 -6.68
C SER A 475 19.25 -20.02 -8.14
N PHE A 476 19.43 -19.08 -9.09
CA PHE A 476 19.57 -19.42 -10.52
C PHE A 476 21.00 -19.75 -10.92
N ILE A 477 21.99 -19.14 -10.29
CA ILE A 477 23.41 -19.56 -10.44
C ILE A 477 23.64 -20.90 -9.73
N SER A 478 22.83 -21.22 -8.71
CA SER A 478 22.98 -22.41 -7.85
C SER A 478 24.37 -22.48 -7.26
N VAL A 479 24.72 -21.47 -6.46
CA VAL A 479 26.01 -21.40 -5.75
C VAL A 479 25.94 -22.34 -4.56
N THR A 480 26.45 -23.55 -4.73
CA THR A 480 26.50 -24.61 -3.72
C THR A 480 27.92 -24.73 -3.13
N ASN A 481 28.06 -25.43 -2.03
CA ASN A 481 29.34 -25.76 -1.41
C ASN A 481 29.45 -27.29 -1.22
N PRO A 482 30.27 -27.99 -2.00
CA PRO A 482 31.14 -27.55 -3.10
C PRO A 482 30.38 -27.15 -4.37
N PRO A 483 30.97 -26.35 -5.27
CA PRO A 483 30.33 -25.95 -6.52
C PRO A 483 30.22 -27.17 -7.50
N VAL A 484 29.01 -27.32 -8.08
CA VAL A 484 28.69 -28.36 -9.05
C VAL A 484 28.47 -27.73 -10.42
N TYR A 485 29.18 -28.27 -11.45
CA TYR A 485 29.14 -27.76 -12.83
C TYR A 485 28.54 -28.81 -13.78
N ASP A 486 27.27 -29.15 -13.59
CA ASP A 486 26.50 -29.97 -14.54
C ASP A 486 25.57 -29.05 -15.36
N LEU A 487 25.72 -29.09 -16.70
CA LEU A 487 24.93 -28.29 -17.60
C LEU A 487 23.49 -28.81 -17.72
N ALA A 488 23.31 -30.13 -17.72
CA ALA A 488 22.01 -30.74 -17.88
C ALA A 488 21.14 -30.44 -16.64
N ASP A 489 21.69 -30.63 -15.45
CA ASP A 489 21.03 -30.32 -14.19
C ASP A 489 20.71 -28.80 -14.08
N PHE A 490 21.67 -27.96 -14.44
CA PHE A 490 21.47 -26.52 -14.44
C PHE A 490 20.30 -26.08 -15.33
N LEU A 491 20.25 -26.62 -16.58
CA LEU A 491 19.16 -26.25 -17.50
C LEU A 491 17.82 -26.84 -17.05
N ASN A 492 17.80 -28.07 -16.57
CA ASN A 492 16.60 -28.74 -16.08
C ASN A 492 16.02 -28.05 -14.85
N ASP A 493 16.84 -27.71 -13.88
CA ASP A 493 16.44 -26.95 -12.67
C ASP A 493 15.87 -25.58 -12.98
N ASN A 494 16.57 -24.82 -13.82
CA ASN A 494 16.11 -23.48 -14.16
C ASN A 494 14.84 -23.51 -15.03
N LEU A 495 14.73 -24.51 -15.94
CA LEU A 495 13.51 -24.72 -16.70
C LEU A 495 12.33 -25.09 -15.78
N ALA A 496 12.57 -26.00 -14.81
CA ALA A 496 11.56 -26.39 -13.83
C ALA A 496 11.03 -25.18 -13.03
N LYS A 497 11.94 -24.35 -12.53
CA LYS A 497 11.59 -23.10 -11.82
C LYS A 497 10.74 -22.16 -12.68
N ILE A 498 11.08 -22.00 -13.96
CA ILE A 498 10.33 -21.19 -14.92
C ILE A 498 8.94 -21.79 -15.16
N CYS A 499 8.86 -23.13 -15.37
CA CYS A 499 7.58 -23.83 -15.55
C CYS A 499 6.66 -23.66 -14.33
N GLY A 500 7.20 -23.75 -13.10
CA GLY A 500 6.46 -23.49 -11.87
C GLY A 500 5.82 -22.11 -11.84
N VAL A 501 6.58 -21.05 -12.20
CA VAL A 501 6.05 -19.69 -12.29
C VAL A 501 5.07 -19.51 -13.44
N ALA A 502 5.30 -20.17 -14.58
CA ALA A 502 4.38 -20.15 -15.71
C ALA A 502 3.02 -20.77 -15.34
N CYS A 503 3.00 -21.89 -14.63
CA CYS A 503 1.77 -22.48 -14.08
C CYS A 503 1.03 -21.53 -13.15
N CYS A 504 1.74 -20.82 -12.27
CA CYS A 504 1.16 -19.76 -11.44
C CYS A 504 0.55 -18.65 -12.29
N TRP A 505 1.28 -18.15 -13.30
CA TRP A 505 0.82 -17.09 -14.19
C TRP A 505 -0.46 -17.50 -14.93
N VAL A 506 -0.55 -18.70 -15.45
CA VAL A 506 -1.75 -19.28 -16.08
C VAL A 506 -2.89 -19.37 -15.06
N ALA A 507 -2.64 -19.90 -13.88
CA ALA A 507 -3.65 -20.05 -12.84
C ALA A 507 -4.25 -18.68 -12.42
N PHE A 508 -3.42 -17.66 -12.27
CA PHE A 508 -3.90 -16.29 -11.96
C PHE A 508 -4.63 -15.63 -13.14
N ALA A 509 -4.40 -16.09 -14.37
CA ALA A 509 -5.16 -15.64 -15.55
C ALA A 509 -6.50 -16.35 -15.68
N VAL A 510 -6.56 -17.67 -15.42
CA VAL A 510 -7.75 -18.51 -15.65
C VAL A 510 -8.66 -18.56 -14.43
N LEU A 511 -8.10 -18.83 -13.24
CA LEU A 511 -8.88 -18.93 -12.01
C LEU A 511 -9.28 -17.55 -11.51
N ARG A 512 -10.44 -17.11 -11.94
CA ARG A 512 -11.06 -15.84 -11.59
C ARG A 512 -10.12 -14.64 -11.87
N PRO A 513 -9.89 -14.31 -13.15
CA PRO A 513 -9.09 -13.14 -13.49
C PRO A 513 -9.67 -11.92 -12.79
N GLY A 514 -8.85 -11.26 -11.98
CA GLY A 514 -9.26 -10.08 -11.24
C GLY A 514 -9.49 -8.92 -12.18
N SER A 515 -10.71 -8.86 -12.78
CA SER A 515 -11.09 -7.65 -13.52
C SER A 515 -11.09 -6.47 -12.57
N ASP A 516 -10.34 -5.43 -12.89
CA ASP A 516 -10.25 -4.19 -12.10
C ASP A 516 -11.66 -3.61 -11.86
N ARG A 517 -12.55 -3.72 -12.85
CA ARG A 517 -13.96 -3.32 -12.73
C ARG A 517 -14.71 -4.10 -11.63
N ARG A 518 -14.51 -5.43 -11.52
CA ARG A 518 -15.12 -6.24 -10.44
C ARG A 518 -14.57 -5.89 -9.07
N LYS A 519 -13.25 -5.63 -8.99
CA LYS A 519 -12.61 -5.14 -7.75
C LYS A 519 -13.21 -3.79 -7.37
N GLY A 520 -13.29 -2.84 -8.31
CA GLY A 520 -13.88 -1.52 -8.10
C GLY A 520 -15.32 -1.61 -7.59
N LEU A 521 -16.15 -2.46 -8.18
CA LEU A 521 -17.53 -2.71 -7.74
C LEU A 521 -17.61 -3.25 -6.31
N ARG A 522 -16.71 -4.17 -5.92
CA ARG A 522 -16.65 -4.67 -4.53
C ARG A 522 -16.27 -3.57 -3.56
N HIS A 523 -15.26 -2.77 -3.90
CA HIS A 523 -14.83 -1.64 -3.07
C HIS A 523 -15.95 -0.61 -2.90
N ILE A 524 -16.67 -0.25 -3.96
CA ILE A 524 -17.80 0.69 -3.85
C ILE A 524 -18.94 0.10 -3.01
N ARG A 525 -19.27 -1.19 -3.18
CA ARG A 525 -20.27 -1.84 -2.33
C ARG A 525 -19.86 -1.85 -0.86
N ALA A 526 -18.59 -2.09 -0.56
CA ALA A 526 -18.06 -2.04 0.80
C ALA A 526 -18.14 -0.63 1.38
N LEU A 527 -17.77 0.40 0.60
CA LEU A 527 -17.88 1.80 0.99
C LEU A 527 -19.35 2.22 1.23
N ARG A 528 -20.28 1.83 0.34
CA ARG A 528 -21.71 2.11 0.52
C ARG A 528 -22.26 1.46 1.81
N ARG A 529 -21.90 0.20 2.10
CA ARG A 529 -22.29 -0.45 3.36
C ARG A 529 -21.73 0.26 4.59
N GLY A 530 -20.45 0.65 4.53
CA GLY A 530 -19.82 1.42 5.61
C GLY A 530 -20.48 2.79 5.79
N PHE A 531 -20.93 3.42 4.71
CA PHE A 531 -21.66 4.69 4.80
C PHE A 531 -23.08 4.52 5.36
N ILE A 532 -23.79 3.45 4.99
CA ILE A 532 -25.11 3.14 5.56
C ILE A 532 -25.01 2.91 7.07
N ASP A 533 -23.92 2.30 7.55
CA ASP A 533 -23.64 2.21 8.99
C ASP A 533 -23.53 3.61 9.64
N GLN A 534 -22.93 4.60 8.92
CA GLN A 534 -22.87 5.99 9.39
C GLN A 534 -24.24 6.66 9.49
N LEU A 535 -25.25 6.18 8.79
CA LEU A 535 -26.63 6.71 8.84
C LEU A 535 -27.44 6.11 10.00
N SER A 536 -26.91 5.10 10.69
CA SER A 536 -27.58 4.49 11.86
C SER A 536 -27.44 5.41 13.10
N ARG A 537 -28.37 5.32 14.06
CA ARG A 537 -28.33 6.12 15.31
C ARG A 537 -27.06 5.84 16.14
N ALA A 538 -26.58 4.61 16.13
CA ALA A 538 -25.35 4.19 16.81
C ALA A 538 -24.40 3.51 15.79
N PRO A 539 -23.59 4.28 15.05
CA PRO A 539 -22.68 3.69 14.06
C PRO A 539 -21.59 2.87 14.74
N GLN A 540 -21.31 1.70 14.18
CA GLN A 540 -20.23 0.84 14.67
C GLN A 540 -18.85 1.50 14.53
N ARG A 541 -18.71 2.40 13.55
CA ARG A 541 -17.46 3.11 13.28
C ARG A 541 -17.66 4.61 13.44
N GLY A 542 -16.72 5.26 14.14
CA GLY A 542 -16.68 6.72 14.20
C GLY A 542 -16.29 7.36 12.86
N GLU A 543 -16.49 8.67 12.73
CA GLU A 543 -16.18 9.48 11.53
C GLU A 543 -14.75 9.22 11.02
N ALA A 544 -13.74 9.32 11.90
CA ALA A 544 -12.34 9.15 11.53
C ALA A 544 -12.01 7.73 11.04
N ALA A 545 -12.67 6.71 11.58
CA ALA A 545 -12.48 5.34 11.14
C ALA A 545 -13.09 5.10 9.74
N PHE A 546 -14.26 5.69 9.46
CA PHE A 546 -14.86 5.64 8.13
C PHE A 546 -14.02 6.41 7.11
N GLU A 547 -13.55 7.59 7.46
CA GLU A 547 -12.68 8.41 6.62
C GLU A 547 -11.41 7.66 6.23
N SER A 548 -10.73 7.03 7.18
CA SER A 548 -9.53 6.23 6.90
C SER A 548 -9.84 5.00 6.03
N LEU A 549 -11.01 4.38 6.20
CA LEU A 549 -11.46 3.27 5.37
C LEU A 549 -11.63 3.68 3.91
N VAL A 550 -12.24 4.84 3.64
CA VAL A 550 -12.41 5.37 2.28
C VAL A 550 -11.06 5.59 1.61
N TYR A 551 -10.12 6.23 2.31
CA TYR A 551 -8.78 6.46 1.77
C TYR A 551 -8.02 5.16 1.53
N HIS A 552 -8.21 4.14 2.38
CA HIS A 552 -7.66 2.81 2.14
C HIS A 552 -8.19 2.20 0.84
N HIS A 553 -9.50 2.26 0.59
CA HIS A 553 -10.08 1.74 -0.66
C HIS A 553 -9.57 2.49 -1.89
N ILE A 554 -9.42 3.81 -1.81
CA ILE A 554 -8.85 4.63 -2.88
C ILE A 554 -7.41 4.18 -3.19
N SER A 555 -6.59 3.95 -2.17
CA SER A 555 -5.19 3.56 -2.33
C SER A 555 -5.01 2.19 -2.98
N GLN A 556 -5.91 1.24 -2.68
CA GLN A 556 -5.84 -0.11 -3.25
C GLN A 556 -6.00 -0.13 -4.78
N LEU A 557 -6.74 0.82 -5.35
CA LEU A 557 -6.94 0.95 -6.79
C LEU A 557 -6.08 2.02 -7.46
N SER A 558 -5.24 2.74 -6.69
CA SER A 558 -4.29 3.72 -7.26
C SER A 558 -3.30 3.08 -8.25
N SER A 559 -2.99 1.80 -8.06
CA SER A 559 -2.12 1.00 -8.94
C SER A 559 -2.88 0.31 -10.09
N SER A 560 -4.20 0.45 -10.19
CA SER A 560 -5.00 -0.11 -11.28
C SER A 560 -4.63 0.53 -12.62
N LYS A 561 -4.53 -0.28 -13.67
CA LYS A 561 -4.32 0.19 -15.04
C LYS A 561 -5.61 0.71 -15.67
N ASP A 562 -6.77 0.34 -15.16
CA ASP A 562 -8.06 0.83 -15.64
C ASP A 562 -8.35 2.22 -15.06
N ASP A 563 -8.04 3.23 -15.85
CA ASP A 563 -8.24 4.63 -15.48
C ASP A 563 -9.73 4.98 -15.25
N ALA A 564 -10.64 4.31 -15.94
CA ALA A 564 -12.08 4.49 -15.76
C ALA A 564 -12.55 4.00 -14.39
N THR A 565 -12.16 2.79 -14.00
CA THR A 565 -12.48 2.23 -12.66
C THR A 565 -11.84 3.06 -11.54
N ARG A 566 -10.60 3.52 -11.74
CA ARG A 566 -9.90 4.37 -10.76
C ARG A 566 -10.64 5.70 -10.57
N ARG A 567 -10.99 6.40 -11.66
CA ARG A 567 -11.78 7.64 -11.62
C ARG A 567 -13.13 7.45 -10.93
N TRP A 568 -13.80 6.36 -11.24
CA TRP A 568 -15.10 6.03 -10.68
C TRP A 568 -15.03 5.82 -9.17
N LEU A 569 -14.07 5.02 -8.66
CA LEU A 569 -13.88 4.80 -7.23
C LEU A 569 -13.46 6.09 -6.48
N LEU A 570 -12.54 6.88 -7.06
CA LEU A 570 -12.16 8.17 -6.49
C LEU A 570 -13.39 9.07 -6.31
N ARG A 571 -14.22 9.17 -7.33
CA ARG A 571 -15.44 9.98 -7.29
C ARG A 571 -16.38 9.52 -6.18
N TRP A 572 -16.68 8.22 -6.12
CA TRP A 572 -17.51 7.65 -5.06
C TRP A 572 -16.90 7.88 -3.67
N GLY A 573 -15.63 7.61 -3.51
CA GLY A 573 -14.93 7.80 -2.24
C GLY A 573 -15.03 9.24 -1.73
N VAL A 574 -14.73 10.21 -2.58
CA VAL A 574 -14.77 11.62 -2.21
C VAL A 574 -16.20 12.12 -1.94
N VAL A 575 -17.20 11.62 -2.68
CA VAL A 575 -18.61 11.92 -2.41
C VAL A 575 -19.02 11.39 -1.05
N LEU A 576 -18.75 10.13 -0.76
CA LEU A 576 -19.12 9.49 0.51
C LEU A 576 -18.44 10.14 1.72
N LEU A 577 -17.17 10.58 1.57
CA LEU A 577 -16.48 11.35 2.61
C LEU A 577 -17.20 12.66 2.94
N ASN A 578 -17.54 13.43 1.92
CA ASN A 578 -18.22 14.71 2.15
C ASN A 578 -19.63 14.52 2.70
N CYS A 579 -20.36 13.50 2.23
CA CYS A 579 -21.67 13.15 2.80
C CYS A 579 -21.52 12.70 4.27
N SER A 580 -20.48 11.92 4.62
CA SER A 580 -20.23 11.53 6.01
C SER A 580 -20.02 12.73 6.93
N HIS A 581 -19.21 13.71 6.50
CA HIS A 581 -19.04 14.93 7.28
C HIS A 581 -20.35 15.71 7.49
N VAL A 582 -21.22 15.73 6.49
CA VAL A 582 -22.54 16.36 6.61
C VAL A 582 -23.41 15.58 7.60
N VAL A 583 -23.43 14.26 7.53
CA VAL A 583 -24.19 13.40 8.45
C VAL A 583 -23.77 13.64 9.90
N TRP A 584 -22.46 13.73 10.15
CA TRP A 584 -21.95 14.00 11.51
C TRP A 584 -22.33 15.40 12.00
N GLN A 585 -22.37 16.40 11.14
CA GLN A 585 -22.86 17.72 11.51
C GLN A 585 -24.38 17.74 11.77
N LEU A 586 -25.17 16.99 10.99
CA LEU A 586 -26.61 16.86 11.21
C LEU A 586 -26.92 16.18 12.55
N ARG A 587 -26.04 15.35 13.09
CA ARG A 587 -26.21 14.74 14.42
C ARG A 587 -26.12 15.73 15.59
N GLU A 588 -25.39 16.83 15.43
CA GLU A 588 -25.35 17.90 16.45
C GLU A 588 -26.76 18.47 16.71
N TRP A 589 -27.71 18.26 15.78
CA TRP A 589 -29.10 18.68 15.87
C TRP A 589 -30.03 17.62 16.50
N GLU A 590 -29.49 16.45 16.87
CA GLU A 590 -30.28 15.31 17.41
C GLU A 590 -30.87 15.59 18.79
N THR A 591 -30.25 16.47 19.56
CA THR A 591 -30.64 16.82 20.92
C THR A 591 -31.67 17.95 21.02
N ARG A 592 -32.03 18.58 19.88
CA ARG A 592 -32.96 19.69 19.85
C ARG A 592 -34.35 19.21 19.45
N ALA A 593 -35.33 19.40 20.31
CA ALA A 593 -36.77 19.17 20.02
C ALA A 593 -37.32 20.36 19.16
N ASP A 594 -36.89 20.45 17.91
CA ASP A 594 -37.17 21.58 17.03
C ASP A 594 -37.76 21.08 15.70
N PRO A 595 -38.66 21.81 15.01
CA PRO A 595 -39.14 21.41 13.68
C PRO A 595 -38.03 21.21 12.66
N LEU A 596 -36.85 21.78 12.88
CA LEU A 596 -35.63 21.52 12.09
C LEU A 596 -35.12 20.08 12.19
N SER A 597 -35.45 19.34 13.24
CA SER A 597 -35.11 17.94 13.42
C SER A 597 -35.81 17.04 12.40
N GLN A 598 -37.02 17.38 11.95
CA GLN A 598 -37.75 16.64 10.90
C GLN A 598 -37.02 16.72 9.57
N VAL A 599 -36.48 17.90 9.25
CA VAL A 599 -35.69 18.12 8.02
C VAL A 599 -34.42 17.26 8.02
N ARG A 600 -33.76 17.14 9.18
CA ARG A 600 -32.62 16.22 9.34
C ARG A 600 -33.02 14.78 9.01
N ASP A 601 -34.13 14.31 9.55
CA ASP A 601 -34.58 12.93 9.36
C ASP A 601 -34.91 12.64 7.89
N ILE A 602 -35.55 13.59 7.22
CA ILE A 602 -35.78 13.53 5.77
C ILE A 602 -34.47 13.42 4.99
N CYS A 603 -33.45 14.23 5.34
CA CYS A 603 -32.14 14.17 4.69
C CYS A 603 -31.44 12.82 4.91
N ILE A 604 -31.49 12.26 6.12
CA ILE A 604 -30.90 10.96 6.45
C ILE A 604 -31.63 9.83 5.71
N GLU A 605 -32.95 9.87 5.63
CA GLU A 605 -33.76 8.90 4.92
C GLU A 605 -33.49 8.96 3.40
N THR A 606 -33.47 10.16 2.83
CA THR A 606 -33.08 10.38 1.42
C THR A 606 -31.72 9.81 1.10
N LEU A 607 -30.72 10.02 1.98
CA LEU A 607 -29.40 9.44 1.83
C LEU A 607 -29.41 7.90 1.91
N ARG A 608 -30.21 7.34 2.80
CA ARG A 608 -30.35 5.88 2.96
C ARG A 608 -30.95 5.26 1.69
N ASP A 609 -31.96 5.91 1.11
CA ASP A 609 -32.62 5.45 -0.11
C ASP A 609 -31.68 5.49 -1.31
N VAL A 610 -30.93 6.59 -1.50
CA VAL A 610 -29.94 6.73 -2.58
C VAL A 610 -28.79 5.74 -2.44
N MET A 611 -28.37 5.45 -1.22
CA MET A 611 -27.22 4.59 -0.93
C MET A 611 -27.57 3.12 -0.71
N SER A 612 -28.85 2.72 -0.78
CA SER A 612 -29.27 1.34 -0.63
C SER A 612 -28.55 0.40 -1.60
N VAL A 613 -28.00 -0.70 -1.07
CA VAL A 613 -27.22 -1.69 -1.85
C VAL A 613 -28.12 -2.76 -2.50
N LYS A 614 -29.30 -3.00 -1.91
CA LYS A 614 -30.29 -3.96 -2.39
C LYS A 614 -31.38 -3.19 -3.11
N GLY A 615 -31.62 -3.50 -4.37
CA GLY A 615 -32.53 -2.83 -5.33
C GLY A 615 -34.02 -2.65 -4.95
N VAL A 616 -34.35 -2.62 -3.69
CA VAL A 616 -35.66 -2.32 -3.16
C VAL A 616 -35.73 -0.81 -2.92
N ARG A 617 -36.41 -0.10 -3.82
CA ARG A 617 -36.66 1.34 -3.80
C ARG A 617 -35.39 2.21 -3.85
N GLN A 618 -34.66 2.17 -4.96
CA GLN A 618 -33.75 3.27 -5.29
C GLN A 618 -34.60 4.46 -5.72
N ARG A 619 -34.69 5.49 -4.88
CA ARG A 619 -35.11 6.79 -5.38
C ARG A 619 -34.14 7.20 -6.49
N PRO A 620 -34.62 7.67 -7.67
CA PRO A 620 -33.73 8.23 -8.67
C PRO A 620 -32.90 9.35 -8.04
N LEU A 621 -31.61 9.35 -8.27
CA LEU A 621 -30.70 10.37 -7.72
C LEU A 621 -31.18 11.78 -8.04
N ALA A 622 -31.72 12.01 -9.24
CA ALA A 622 -32.31 13.29 -9.66
C ALA A 622 -33.47 13.74 -8.75
N ALA A 623 -34.35 12.83 -8.34
CA ALA A 623 -35.44 13.17 -7.43
C ALA A 623 -34.94 13.56 -6.03
N ALA A 624 -33.90 12.85 -5.53
CA ALA A 624 -33.25 13.19 -4.25
C ALA A 624 -32.55 14.54 -4.32
N LEU A 625 -31.88 14.84 -5.42
CA LEU A 625 -31.22 16.14 -5.63
C LEU A 625 -32.25 17.27 -5.69
N GLY A 626 -33.36 17.11 -6.41
CA GLY A 626 -34.42 18.10 -6.47
C GLY A 626 -35.07 18.36 -5.11
N GLU A 627 -35.25 17.33 -4.28
CA GLU A 627 -35.77 17.48 -2.92
C GLU A 627 -34.80 18.23 -2.00
N LEU A 628 -33.51 17.88 -2.00
CA LEU A 628 -32.49 18.54 -1.20
C LEU A 628 -32.30 20.00 -1.60
N GLU A 629 -32.37 20.31 -2.89
CA GLU A 629 -32.30 21.67 -3.40
C GLU A 629 -33.51 22.51 -2.90
N ARG A 630 -34.71 21.95 -3.07
CA ARG A 630 -35.96 22.62 -2.59
C ARG A 630 -35.90 22.89 -1.09
N ILE A 631 -35.50 21.93 -0.28
CA ILE A 631 -35.37 22.07 1.17
C ILE A 631 -34.33 23.12 1.51
N SER A 632 -33.17 23.14 0.86
CA SER A 632 -32.13 24.13 1.14
C SER A 632 -32.59 25.57 0.81
N LEU A 633 -33.27 25.74 -0.32
CA LEU A 633 -33.82 27.03 -0.72
C LEU A 633 -34.95 27.52 0.23
N THR A 634 -35.85 26.60 0.62
CA THR A 634 -36.95 26.97 1.57
C THR A 634 -36.36 27.40 2.91
N LEU A 635 -35.36 26.68 3.45
CA LEU A 635 -34.71 27.05 4.71
C LEU A 635 -33.89 28.34 4.59
N ALA A 636 -33.36 28.65 3.41
CA ALA A 636 -32.60 29.88 3.19
C ALA A 636 -33.44 31.13 3.31
N HIS A 637 -34.74 31.05 3.01
CA HIS A 637 -35.70 32.15 3.15
C HIS A 637 -36.18 32.40 4.60
N HIS A 638 -35.90 31.48 5.51
CA HIS A 638 -36.20 31.71 6.93
C HIS A 638 -35.17 32.63 7.57
N HIS A 639 -35.65 33.65 8.29
CA HIS A 639 -34.81 34.63 8.99
C HIS A 639 -34.08 34.11 10.22
N GLN A 640 -34.33 32.83 10.61
CA GLN A 640 -33.66 32.22 11.74
C GLN A 640 -32.22 31.81 11.34
N PRO A 641 -31.20 32.19 12.13
CA PRO A 641 -29.78 31.86 11.80
C PRO A 641 -29.51 30.35 11.76
N ASP A 642 -30.20 29.58 12.59
CA ASP A 642 -30.10 28.14 12.61
C ASP A 642 -30.67 27.48 11.33
N ALA A 643 -31.78 27.96 10.81
CA ALA A 643 -32.37 27.50 9.55
C ALA A 643 -31.42 27.76 8.36
N ARG A 644 -30.81 28.93 8.29
CA ARG A 644 -29.82 29.28 7.26
C ARG A 644 -28.56 28.43 7.37
N ARG A 645 -28.09 28.12 8.57
CA ARG A 645 -26.99 27.21 8.80
C ARG A 645 -27.32 25.79 8.30
N LEU A 646 -28.52 25.31 8.59
CA LEU A 646 -29.00 24.01 8.13
C LEU A 646 -29.14 23.98 6.60
N ALA A 647 -29.65 25.04 5.98
CA ALA A 647 -29.70 25.23 4.53
C ALA A 647 -28.29 25.02 3.88
N GLY A 648 -27.27 25.66 4.47
CA GLY A 648 -25.90 25.55 4.03
C GLY A 648 -25.33 24.11 4.18
N ILE A 649 -25.71 23.38 5.22
CA ILE A 649 -25.32 22.00 5.44
C ILE A 649 -25.98 21.10 4.37
N ILE A 650 -27.25 21.29 4.07
CA ILE A 650 -28.01 20.52 3.06
C ILE A 650 -27.48 20.84 1.66
N TRP A 651 -27.17 22.11 1.37
CA TRP A 651 -26.53 22.50 0.12
C TRP A 651 -25.17 21.78 -0.11
N ARG A 652 -24.40 21.62 0.92
CA ARG A 652 -23.15 20.83 0.85
C ARG A 652 -23.41 19.37 0.51
N LEU A 653 -24.49 18.80 1.02
CA LEU A 653 -24.93 17.46 0.69
C LEU A 653 -25.32 17.37 -0.79
N TRP A 654 -26.13 18.31 -1.26
CA TRP A 654 -26.51 18.43 -2.67
C TRP A 654 -25.29 18.55 -3.59
N CYS A 655 -24.37 19.47 -3.32
CA CYS A 655 -23.12 19.64 -4.07
C CYS A 655 -22.25 18.37 -4.10
N SER A 656 -22.33 17.53 -3.08
CA SER A 656 -21.59 16.27 -3.04
C SER A 656 -22.26 15.19 -3.88
N LEU A 657 -23.58 15.05 -3.79
CA LEU A 657 -24.33 14.03 -4.52
C LEU A 657 -24.47 14.34 -6.02
N SER A 658 -24.54 15.62 -6.43
CA SER A 658 -24.65 16.02 -7.84
C SER A 658 -23.51 15.49 -8.71
N GLN A 659 -22.36 15.21 -8.13
CA GLN A 659 -21.24 14.58 -8.85
C GLN A 659 -21.50 13.12 -9.26
N LEU A 660 -22.39 12.42 -8.59
CA LEU A 660 -22.75 11.05 -8.96
C LEU A 660 -23.67 11.06 -10.20
N GLU A 661 -24.49 12.10 -10.39
CA GLU A 661 -25.34 12.24 -11.56
C GLU A 661 -24.52 12.47 -12.84
N GLN A 662 -23.50 13.32 -12.77
CA GLN A 662 -22.56 13.58 -13.88
C GLN A 662 -21.71 12.36 -14.27
N ALA A 663 -21.78 11.29 -13.49
CA ALA A 663 -20.96 10.08 -13.64
C ALA A 663 -21.70 8.87 -14.19
N SER A 664 -23.01 8.95 -14.35
CA SER A 664 -23.76 7.87 -15.01
C SER A 664 -23.29 7.80 -16.45
N PRO A 665 -22.81 6.63 -16.96
CA PRO A 665 -22.57 6.48 -18.38
C PRO A 665 -23.91 6.75 -19.08
N SER A 666 -23.89 7.57 -20.13
CA SER A 666 -25.09 7.81 -20.91
C SER A 666 -25.68 6.46 -21.35
N PRO A 667 -27.02 6.27 -21.39
CA PRO A 667 -27.64 5.02 -21.83
C PRO A 667 -27.17 4.55 -23.22
N GLN A 668 -26.57 5.45 -24.03
CA GLN A 668 -26.00 5.14 -25.34
C GLN A 668 -24.63 4.43 -25.29
N GLU A 669 -23.84 4.57 -24.22
CA GLU A 669 -22.55 3.88 -24.08
C GLU A 669 -22.67 2.45 -23.57
N ASP A 670 -23.72 2.11 -22.85
CA ASP A 670 -23.99 0.72 -22.42
C ASP A 670 -24.51 -0.17 -23.57
N ASN A 671 -25.24 0.38 -24.54
CA ASN A 671 -25.68 -0.35 -25.73
C ASN A 671 -24.54 -0.60 -26.75
N ALA A 672 -23.55 0.27 -26.83
CA ALA A 672 -22.38 0.08 -27.71
C ALA A 672 -21.37 -0.95 -27.16
N ARG A 673 -21.41 -1.27 -25.86
CA ARG A 673 -20.55 -2.28 -25.21
C ARG A 673 -21.20 -3.63 -24.94
N GLY A 674 -22.50 -3.74 -25.18
CA GLY A 674 -23.26 -5.00 -25.08
C GLY A 674 -23.16 -5.94 -26.28
N THR A 675 -22.50 -5.53 -27.36
CA THR A 675 -22.42 -6.30 -28.62
C THR A 675 -21.07 -6.95 -28.89
N VAL A 676 -20.14 -6.95 -27.92
CA VAL A 676 -18.93 -7.79 -27.99
C VAL A 676 -18.99 -8.82 -26.86
N LYS A 677 -19.54 -9.98 -27.21
CA LYS A 677 -19.49 -11.22 -26.41
C LYS A 677 -18.07 -11.76 -26.36
#